data_ff9933a83ca6d30f0418d328fe857525
#
_entry.id   ff9933a83ca6d30f0418d328fe857525
#
_cell.length_a   1.000
_cell.length_b   1.000
_cell.length_c   1.000
_cell.angle_alpha   90.00
_cell.angle_beta   90.00
_cell.angle_gamma   90.00
#
_symmetry.space_group_name_H-M   'P 1'
#
loop_
_entity.id
_entity.type
_entity.pdbx_description
1 polymer ?
#
loop_
_entity_poly.entity_id
_entity_poly.type
_entity_poly.pdbx_seq_one_letter_code
_entity_poly.pdbx_strand_id
1 'polypeptide(L)'
;MIGNYWNSAWRNLMKRKRFSFINIFGLAIGMASALLILTYVTFEFSFDKMHTKYDHIYRVQSTFHEGEVLTDYWASSSFGYGSAMKENLAGIEDYTRIGSLLQPEQIVKYGELTLRENQIAYAEPSFFRLFDFELLKGDKKTCLSMPGQVVITERIASKYFKDEDPIGKIFIFTGAYDKISCEVTGVMKEMPSNSHIHYSFLISYKSLPKYMQEYWYKHEAYTYVLLDSPERKAEIEREFPVMAEKYKTDEALKNKTWGVSLIPLADIHLTPQVGYEAETKGNRSSMIALIFAAIAILAIAWINYINLTVARSMERAKEVGVRRVVGAFRKQLIHQFLFEALVMNLIAFVLAVGLIELVLPYFNQLVGRTVTFSVWLIDYWWILLILVFIVGIFLSGYYPALALLNRKPIMLLKGKFLHSKSGERTRKVLVIIQYMASMILLCGTLIVFAQLSFMRSQSLGVKTNQTLVVKFPGHTEGLNTKLEAMKKTIARLPLVYQVTFSGAVPGEEVATFLSNRRTNDALKQNRLYEMLACDPDYVDAYGLQVVAGRNFSEDYGDDVDKLVINETAVRNLGFTSNDEAIGELVNVECTDAPMQIIGVVKDYHQQALSKNYTPIMLIHKDKIAWLPQRYISIVMTSGDPRELLSQVHEIWNQYFADSSFDYFFLDQFFDHQYRQDEVFGVMIGAFTGLAIFISCLGLWILVMFSCSTRTKEMGIRKVLGASRWTLFYQLVKGFFLLILIAVVIALPLAWFSMNAWLSHYAFRTDLKAWFFIMPVLLMLFISFITVAFQTIKIIMSKPARSLRYE
;
A
#
# COMPACT_ATOMS: atom_id res chain seq x y z
N MET A 1 -24.43 -34.24 29.40
CA MET A 1 -24.61 -34.21 27.95
C MET A 1 -23.33 -33.75 27.21
N ILE A 2 -22.70 -32.65 27.63
CA ILE A 2 -21.47 -32.12 26.98
C ILE A 2 -20.32 -33.10 26.95
N GLY A 3 -20.06 -33.84 28.08
CA GLY A 3 -19.03 -34.90 28.14
C GLY A 3 -19.22 -36.02 27.14
N ASN A 4 -20.49 -36.40 26.88
CA ASN A 4 -20.79 -37.45 25.87
C ASN A 4 -20.55 -36.95 24.44
N TYR A 5 -20.80 -35.66 24.15
CA TYR A 5 -20.50 -35.05 22.85
C TYR A 5 -19.00 -34.92 22.64
N TRP A 6 -18.24 -34.56 23.69
CA TRP A 6 -16.77 -34.53 23.66
C TRP A 6 -16.16 -35.89 23.36
N ASN A 7 -16.56 -36.92 24.12
CA ASN A 7 -16.08 -38.26 23.92
C ASN A 7 -16.43 -38.80 22.51
N SER A 8 -17.62 -38.47 22.01
CA SER A 8 -18.04 -38.85 20.64
C SER A 8 -17.20 -38.14 19.58
N ALA A 9 -16.94 -36.82 19.72
CA ALA A 9 -16.13 -36.06 18.82
C ALA A 9 -14.67 -36.56 18.80
N TRP A 10 -14.07 -36.78 19.97
CA TRP A 10 -12.70 -37.26 20.11
C TRP A 10 -12.52 -38.68 19.54
N ARG A 11 -13.42 -39.58 19.84
CA ARG A 11 -13.41 -40.93 19.26
C ARG A 11 -13.53 -40.94 17.74
N ASN A 12 -14.33 -40.03 17.18
CA ASN A 12 -14.48 -39.88 15.73
C ASN A 12 -13.20 -39.36 15.06
N LEU A 13 -12.48 -38.42 15.72
CA LEU A 13 -11.21 -37.89 15.28
C LEU A 13 -10.13 -39.00 15.23
N MET A 14 -10.03 -39.79 16.31
CA MET A 14 -8.99 -40.80 16.45
C MET A 14 -9.21 -42.07 15.59
N LYS A 15 -10.45 -42.42 15.31
CA LYS A 15 -10.76 -43.62 14.48
C LYS A 15 -10.28 -43.49 13.04
N ARG A 16 -10.13 -42.27 12.48
CA ARG A 16 -9.72 -42.05 11.10
C ARG A 16 -8.71 -40.88 10.97
N LYS A 17 -7.53 -41.06 11.53
CA LYS A 17 -6.47 -40.08 11.65
C LYS A 17 -6.14 -39.35 10.34
N ARG A 18 -6.00 -40.04 9.22
CA ARG A 18 -5.66 -39.47 7.91
C ARG A 18 -6.68 -38.43 7.42
N PHE A 19 -7.96 -38.76 7.55
CA PHE A 19 -9.05 -37.87 7.12
C PHE A 19 -9.16 -36.63 8.01
N SER A 20 -9.12 -36.82 9.33
CA SER A 20 -9.16 -35.72 10.30
C SER A 20 -7.97 -34.78 10.13
N PHE A 21 -6.79 -35.35 9.87
CA PHE A 21 -5.58 -34.58 9.61
C PHE A 21 -5.72 -33.67 8.38
N ILE A 22 -6.18 -34.20 7.23
CA ILE A 22 -6.32 -33.42 6.00
C ILE A 22 -7.36 -32.30 6.18
N ASN A 23 -8.47 -32.57 6.89
CA ASN A 23 -9.51 -31.57 7.19
C ASN A 23 -9.00 -30.46 8.09
N ILE A 24 -8.38 -30.83 9.22
CA ILE A 24 -7.85 -29.87 10.19
C ILE A 24 -6.74 -29.04 9.54
N PHE A 25 -5.83 -29.69 8.80
CA PHE A 25 -4.71 -29.01 8.15
C PHE A 25 -5.18 -28.06 7.02
N GLY A 26 -6.10 -28.50 6.16
CA GLY A 26 -6.66 -27.64 5.11
C GLY A 26 -7.44 -26.46 5.67
N LEU A 27 -8.21 -26.68 6.76
CA LEU A 27 -8.94 -25.63 7.44
C LEU A 27 -7.98 -24.68 8.19
N ALA A 28 -6.92 -25.20 8.83
CA ALA A 28 -5.91 -24.41 9.53
C ALA A 28 -5.13 -23.48 8.57
N ILE A 29 -4.71 -23.99 7.41
CA ILE A 29 -4.04 -23.18 6.37
C ILE A 29 -4.99 -22.09 5.86
N GLY A 30 -6.24 -22.44 5.54
CA GLY A 30 -7.22 -21.46 5.08
C GLY A 30 -7.53 -20.38 6.11
N MET A 31 -7.69 -20.76 7.39
CA MET A 31 -7.87 -19.81 8.49
C MET A 31 -6.62 -18.97 8.71
N ALA A 32 -5.42 -19.57 8.72
CA ALA A 32 -4.17 -18.86 8.90
C ALA A 32 -3.98 -17.78 7.81
N SER A 33 -4.19 -18.16 6.54
CA SER A 33 -4.09 -17.23 5.41
C SER A 33 -5.10 -16.09 5.51
N ALA A 34 -6.36 -16.40 5.78
CA ALA A 34 -7.41 -15.40 5.89
C ALA A 34 -7.18 -14.47 7.10
N LEU A 35 -6.80 -15.03 8.25
CA LEU A 35 -6.51 -14.24 9.46
C LEU A 35 -5.27 -13.35 9.27
N LEU A 36 -4.21 -13.84 8.63
CA LEU A 36 -3.01 -13.02 8.36
C LEU A 36 -3.34 -11.83 7.46
N ILE A 37 -4.11 -12.08 6.37
CA ILE A 37 -4.59 -10.99 5.50
C ILE A 37 -5.44 -10.01 6.30
N LEU A 38 -6.42 -10.50 7.05
CA LEU A 38 -7.32 -9.64 7.83
C LEU A 38 -6.57 -8.88 8.93
N THR A 39 -5.55 -9.48 9.57
CA THR A 39 -4.70 -8.79 10.53
C THR A 39 -3.97 -7.61 9.89
N TYR A 40 -3.40 -7.82 8.68
CA TYR A 40 -2.78 -6.75 7.92
C TYR A 40 -3.78 -5.66 7.52
N VAL A 41 -4.93 -6.06 6.98
CA VAL A 41 -6.00 -5.12 6.61
C VAL A 41 -6.51 -4.33 7.82
N THR A 42 -6.71 -4.99 8.96
CA THR A 42 -7.11 -4.31 10.20
C THR A 42 -6.04 -3.34 10.67
N PHE A 43 -4.76 -3.69 10.53
CA PHE A 43 -3.64 -2.79 10.81
C PHE A 43 -3.70 -1.54 9.92
N GLU A 44 -3.90 -1.69 8.60
CA GLU A 44 -4.03 -0.56 7.65
C GLU A 44 -5.26 0.33 7.94
N PHE A 45 -6.37 -0.24 8.42
CA PHE A 45 -7.56 0.50 8.85
C PHE A 45 -7.47 1.05 10.28
N SER A 46 -6.44 0.69 11.05
CA SER A 46 -6.24 1.15 12.44
C SER A 46 -5.39 2.42 12.55
N PHE A 47 -4.93 2.96 11.39
CA PHE A 47 -4.10 4.16 11.40
C PHE A 47 -4.75 5.29 12.17
N ASP A 48 -3.96 5.91 13.05
CA ASP A 48 -4.29 7.07 13.88
C ASP A 48 -5.46 6.90 14.86
N LYS A 49 -6.07 5.74 14.93
CA LYS A 49 -7.18 5.46 15.87
C LYS A 49 -6.75 5.26 17.31
N MET A 50 -5.44 5.30 17.59
CA MET A 50 -4.92 5.29 18.97
C MET A 50 -5.16 6.59 19.73
N HIS A 51 -5.51 7.67 19.04
CA HIS A 51 -5.83 8.95 19.67
C HIS A 51 -7.28 8.97 20.17
N THR A 52 -7.49 9.41 21.42
CA THR A 52 -8.83 9.40 22.07
C THR A 52 -9.86 10.28 21.36
N LYS A 53 -9.40 11.31 20.63
CA LYS A 53 -10.25 12.26 19.89
C LYS A 53 -10.15 12.11 18.37
N TYR A 54 -9.72 10.94 17.86
CA TYR A 54 -9.43 10.75 16.43
C TYR A 54 -10.62 11.04 15.51
N ASP A 55 -11.84 10.88 16.00
CA ASP A 55 -13.10 11.12 15.28
C ASP A 55 -13.49 12.61 15.20
N HIS A 56 -12.88 13.45 16.05
CA HIS A 56 -13.05 14.91 16.08
C HIS A 56 -11.86 15.67 15.49
N ILE A 57 -10.74 15.01 15.20
CA ILE A 57 -9.55 15.63 14.62
C ILE A 57 -9.62 15.52 13.10
N TYR A 58 -9.39 16.65 12.41
CA TYR A 58 -9.38 16.75 10.97
C TYR A 58 -8.10 17.41 10.49
N ARG A 59 -7.49 16.88 9.42
CA ARG A 59 -6.42 17.58 8.70
C ARG A 59 -7.04 18.54 7.69
N VAL A 60 -6.54 19.77 7.69
CA VAL A 60 -6.93 20.82 6.76
C VAL A 60 -6.10 20.68 5.48
N GLN A 61 -6.74 20.38 4.38
CA GLN A 61 -6.14 20.33 3.05
C GLN A 61 -6.53 21.58 2.27
N SER A 62 -5.60 22.15 1.51
CA SER A 62 -5.88 23.33 0.68
C SER A 62 -6.49 22.92 -0.65
N THR A 63 -7.53 23.62 -1.07
CA THR A 63 -8.13 23.52 -2.40
C THR A 63 -8.15 24.88 -3.09
N PHE A 64 -7.84 24.89 -4.39
CA PHE A 64 -7.86 26.11 -5.19
C PHE A 64 -8.78 25.93 -6.37
N HIS A 65 -9.62 26.90 -6.61
CA HIS A 65 -10.62 26.87 -7.68
C HIS A 65 -10.52 28.08 -8.58
N GLU A 66 -10.73 27.88 -9.87
CA GLU A 66 -11.01 28.93 -10.87
C GLU A 66 -12.46 28.80 -11.30
N GLY A 67 -13.31 29.70 -10.78
CA GLY A 67 -14.77 29.52 -10.88
C GLY A 67 -15.22 28.25 -10.14
N GLU A 68 -15.88 27.33 -10.86
CA GLU A 68 -16.31 26.05 -10.29
C GLU A 68 -15.29 24.90 -10.48
N VAL A 69 -14.18 25.15 -11.19
CA VAL A 69 -13.19 24.13 -11.53
C VAL A 69 -12.14 24.05 -10.43
N LEU A 70 -11.96 22.88 -9.82
CA LEU A 70 -10.86 22.57 -8.92
C LEU A 70 -9.56 22.53 -9.75
N THR A 71 -8.65 23.44 -9.48
CA THR A 71 -7.34 23.52 -10.18
C THR A 71 -6.24 22.80 -9.43
N ASP A 72 -6.23 22.93 -8.09
CA ASP A 72 -5.17 22.35 -7.26
C ASP A 72 -5.72 21.82 -5.94
N TYR A 73 -5.13 20.73 -5.47
CA TYR A 73 -5.51 20.07 -4.22
C TYR A 73 -4.26 19.56 -3.49
N TRP A 74 -3.99 20.12 -2.29
CA TRP A 74 -2.78 19.86 -1.52
C TRP A 74 -3.10 19.32 -0.12
N ALA A 75 -2.32 18.34 0.33
CA ALA A 75 -2.39 17.81 1.69
C ALA A 75 -1.98 18.83 2.74
N SER A 76 -1.13 19.78 2.35
CA SER A 76 -0.63 20.86 3.19
C SER A 76 -1.55 22.09 3.20
N SER A 77 -1.29 22.95 4.14
CA SER A 77 -2.00 24.21 4.34
C SER A 77 -1.03 25.36 4.61
N SER A 78 -1.51 26.58 4.50
CA SER A 78 -0.75 27.76 4.89
C SER A 78 -0.53 27.80 6.41
N PHE A 79 0.58 28.40 6.82
CA PHE A 79 0.89 28.63 8.22
C PHE A 79 -0.17 29.51 8.94
N GLY A 80 -0.85 30.41 8.23
CA GLY A 80 -1.88 31.30 8.78
C GLY A 80 -3.24 30.63 9.00
N TYR A 81 -3.49 29.41 8.47
CA TYR A 81 -4.82 28.80 8.49
C TYR A 81 -5.30 28.48 9.92
N GLY A 82 -4.48 27.82 10.73
CA GLY A 82 -4.88 27.33 12.03
C GLY A 82 -5.41 28.41 12.98
N SER A 83 -4.66 29.51 13.13
CA SER A 83 -5.04 30.64 13.98
C SER A 83 -6.29 31.36 13.44
N ALA A 84 -6.30 31.70 12.15
CA ALA A 84 -7.41 32.40 11.53
C ALA A 84 -8.72 31.58 11.54
N MET A 85 -8.66 30.28 11.28
CA MET A 85 -9.82 29.38 11.35
C MET A 85 -10.39 29.36 12.77
N LYS A 86 -9.54 29.22 13.80
CA LYS A 86 -10.00 29.22 15.20
C LYS A 86 -10.63 30.53 15.62
N GLU A 87 -10.11 31.66 15.13
CA GLU A 87 -10.62 33.00 15.48
C GLU A 87 -11.91 33.38 14.75
N ASN A 88 -12.10 32.91 13.51
CA ASN A 88 -13.18 33.38 12.65
C ASN A 88 -14.28 32.34 12.35
N LEU A 89 -14.05 31.03 12.56
CA LEU A 89 -15.00 29.98 12.26
C LEU A 89 -15.47 29.31 13.54
N ALA A 90 -16.79 29.15 13.68
CA ALA A 90 -17.39 28.51 14.84
C ALA A 90 -17.16 26.98 14.79
N GLY A 91 -17.04 26.34 15.97
CA GLY A 91 -16.94 24.89 16.08
C GLY A 91 -15.52 24.32 16.08
N ILE A 92 -14.49 25.17 16.06
CA ILE A 92 -13.09 24.76 16.18
C ILE A 92 -12.64 24.99 17.62
N GLU A 93 -12.49 23.88 18.37
CA GLU A 93 -12.06 23.92 19.77
C GLU A 93 -10.57 24.24 19.92
N ASP A 94 -9.74 23.55 19.13
CA ASP A 94 -8.28 23.71 19.16
C ASP A 94 -7.67 23.39 17.80
N TYR A 95 -6.40 23.74 17.60
CA TYR A 95 -5.64 23.41 16.40
C TYR A 95 -4.17 23.16 16.73
N THR A 96 -3.46 22.49 15.82
CA THR A 96 -2.00 22.39 15.84
C THR A 96 -1.46 22.42 14.43
N ARG A 97 -0.30 23.06 14.25
CA ARG A 97 0.42 23.10 12.97
C ARG A 97 1.73 22.34 13.10
N ILE A 98 2.06 21.61 12.05
CA ILE A 98 3.31 20.84 11.93
C ILE A 98 4.00 21.32 10.65
N GLY A 99 5.10 22.07 10.79
CA GLY A 99 5.93 22.53 9.68
C GLY A 99 7.02 21.53 9.34
N SER A 100 6.68 20.47 8.62
CA SER A 100 7.63 19.42 8.25
C SER A 100 8.18 19.55 6.84
N LEU A 101 7.49 20.28 5.96
CA LEU A 101 7.89 20.42 4.55
C LEU A 101 9.03 21.43 4.33
N LEU A 102 9.27 22.30 5.30
CA LEU A 102 10.32 23.33 5.21
C LEU A 102 11.71 22.72 5.08
N GLN A 103 12.08 21.85 6.02
CA GLN A 103 13.39 21.22 6.12
C GLN A 103 13.27 19.87 6.81
N PRO A 104 12.75 18.85 6.12
CA PRO A 104 12.51 17.53 6.73
C PRO A 104 13.80 16.77 7.08
N GLU A 105 14.91 17.14 6.45
CA GLU A 105 16.25 16.59 6.67
C GLU A 105 17.22 17.71 7.05
N GLN A 106 17.97 17.51 8.12
CA GLN A 106 19.00 18.46 8.58
C GLN A 106 20.22 17.71 9.12
N ILE A 107 21.36 18.39 9.12
CA ILE A 107 22.55 17.91 9.80
C ILE A 107 22.42 18.26 11.27
N VAL A 108 22.46 17.26 12.14
CA VAL A 108 22.33 17.39 13.58
C VAL A 108 23.66 17.09 14.24
N LYS A 109 24.17 18.06 15.01
CA LYS A 109 25.44 17.96 15.73
C LYS A 109 25.24 17.96 17.25
N TYR A 110 25.88 16.98 17.92
CA TYR A 110 26.04 16.96 19.37
C TYR A 110 27.48 16.55 19.72
N GLY A 111 28.24 17.44 20.35
CA GLY A 111 29.68 17.22 20.60
C GLY A 111 30.44 17.00 19.28
N GLU A 112 31.13 15.88 19.18
CA GLU A 112 31.88 15.48 17.97
C GLU A 112 31.00 14.68 16.99
N LEU A 113 29.80 14.22 17.41
CA LEU A 113 28.92 13.44 16.54
C LEU A 113 28.10 14.35 15.63
N THR A 114 28.26 14.18 14.32
CA THR A 114 27.56 14.93 13.27
C THR A 114 26.88 13.94 12.33
N LEU A 115 25.57 13.94 12.28
CA LEU A 115 24.76 13.03 11.46
C LEU A 115 23.67 13.78 10.71
N ARG A 116 23.31 13.29 9.52
CA ARG A 116 22.07 13.74 8.85
C ARG A 116 20.91 12.98 9.47
N GLU A 117 19.94 13.73 9.89
CA GLU A 117 18.69 13.20 10.45
C GLU A 117 17.52 13.62 9.58
N ASN A 118 16.57 12.74 9.44
CA ASN A 118 15.29 12.95 8.80
C ASN A 118 14.17 12.95 9.84
N GLN A 119 12.93 13.16 9.43
CA GLN A 119 11.77 13.20 10.31
C GLN A 119 11.88 14.32 11.37
N ILE A 120 12.30 15.51 10.92
CA ILE A 120 12.36 16.73 11.72
C ILE A 120 11.14 17.58 11.39
N ALA A 121 10.45 18.09 12.40
CA ALA A 121 9.32 19.00 12.21
C ALA A 121 9.27 20.09 13.26
N TYR A 122 8.71 21.24 12.88
CA TYR A 122 8.35 22.31 13.81
C TYR A 122 6.92 22.10 14.29
N ALA A 123 6.71 21.99 15.59
CA ALA A 123 5.40 21.69 16.18
C ALA A 123 4.99 22.70 17.25
N GLU A 124 3.70 22.96 17.35
CA GLU A 124 3.13 23.83 18.40
C GLU A 124 2.98 23.07 19.73
N PRO A 125 2.91 23.79 20.87
CA PRO A 125 2.61 23.17 22.17
C PRO A 125 1.29 22.40 22.18
N SER A 126 0.33 22.77 21.32
CA SER A 126 -0.96 22.08 21.15
C SER A 126 -0.84 20.68 20.55
N PHE A 127 0.31 20.31 19.98
CA PHE A 127 0.57 18.98 19.44
C PHE A 127 0.24 17.88 20.47
N PHE A 128 0.76 17.97 21.68
CA PHE A 128 0.50 16.98 22.75
C PHE A 128 -0.87 17.13 23.41
N ARG A 129 -1.69 18.13 23.04
CA ARG A 129 -3.09 18.27 23.47
C ARG A 129 -4.06 17.61 22.48
N LEU A 130 -3.71 17.66 21.19
CA LEU A 130 -4.52 17.03 20.13
C LEU A 130 -4.18 15.55 19.99
N PHE A 131 -2.89 15.21 20.05
CA PHE A 131 -2.41 13.85 19.83
C PHE A 131 -1.94 13.21 21.15
N ASP A 132 -2.33 11.96 21.40
CA ASP A 132 -2.05 11.22 22.63
C ASP A 132 -0.67 10.54 22.61
N PHE A 133 0.34 11.15 21.96
CA PHE A 133 1.69 10.62 22.02
C PHE A 133 2.25 10.67 23.44
N GLU A 134 2.93 9.60 23.83
CA GLU A 134 3.47 9.42 25.18
C GLU A 134 4.78 10.19 25.34
N LEU A 135 4.82 11.12 26.31
CA LEU A 135 6.03 11.82 26.71
C LEU A 135 6.64 11.09 27.92
N LEU A 136 7.85 10.57 27.76
CA LEU A 136 8.56 9.82 28.81
C LEU A 136 9.26 10.74 29.81
N LYS A 137 9.80 11.88 29.33
CA LYS A 137 10.43 12.93 30.15
C LYS A 137 9.99 14.30 29.63
N GLY A 138 9.89 15.28 30.53
CA GLY A 138 9.44 16.64 30.24
C GLY A 138 7.96 16.85 30.57
N ASP A 139 7.45 18.05 30.29
CA ASP A 139 6.05 18.42 30.49
C ASP A 139 5.38 18.78 29.17
N LYS A 140 4.26 18.11 28.87
CA LYS A 140 3.47 18.29 27.62
C LYS A 140 3.03 19.75 27.37
N LYS A 141 2.90 20.56 28.40
CA LYS A 141 2.46 21.95 28.30
C LYS A 141 3.59 22.91 27.95
N THR A 142 4.81 22.58 28.37
CA THR A 142 5.93 23.53 28.33
C THR A 142 7.06 23.12 27.38
N CYS A 143 7.18 21.84 27.03
CA CYS A 143 8.31 21.30 26.26
C CYS A 143 8.50 21.90 24.84
N LEU A 144 7.50 22.55 24.26
CA LEU A 144 7.55 23.25 22.97
C LEU A 144 7.05 24.71 23.05
N SER A 145 7.03 25.28 24.25
CA SER A 145 6.42 26.60 24.50
C SER A 145 7.31 27.79 24.17
N MET A 146 8.63 27.60 24.13
CA MET A 146 9.64 28.64 23.89
C MET A 146 10.45 28.34 22.63
N PRO A 147 11.00 29.37 21.93
CA PRO A 147 11.97 29.16 20.88
C PRO A 147 13.19 28.38 21.34
N GLY A 148 13.81 27.59 20.47
CA GLY A 148 15.02 26.85 20.79
C GLY A 148 14.78 25.61 21.66
N GLN A 149 13.56 25.13 21.78
CA GLN A 149 13.22 23.90 22.44
C GLN A 149 13.04 22.75 21.45
N VAL A 150 13.44 21.52 21.82
CA VAL A 150 13.24 20.32 21.01
C VAL A 150 12.83 19.14 21.87
N VAL A 151 11.85 18.38 21.40
CA VAL A 151 11.47 17.06 21.92
C VAL A 151 12.00 16.00 20.95
N ILE A 152 12.61 14.96 21.50
CA ILE A 152 13.23 13.86 20.73
C ILE A 152 12.60 12.53 21.10
N THR A 153 12.71 11.52 20.20
CA THR A 153 12.26 10.16 20.55
C THR A 153 13.28 9.43 21.42
N GLU A 154 12.85 8.36 22.11
CA GLU A 154 13.72 7.50 22.93
C GLU A 154 14.86 6.88 22.08
N ARG A 155 14.62 6.57 20.81
CA ARG A 155 15.62 6.09 19.88
C ARG A 155 16.73 7.12 19.63
N ILE A 156 16.36 8.38 19.43
CA ILE A 156 17.30 9.49 19.27
C ILE A 156 18.06 9.75 20.57
N ALA A 157 17.37 9.70 21.70
CA ALA A 157 18.02 9.83 23.01
C ALA A 157 19.11 8.76 23.19
N SER A 158 18.79 7.49 22.92
CA SER A 158 19.75 6.38 23.00
C SER A 158 20.89 6.49 21.98
N LYS A 159 20.60 6.99 20.77
CA LYS A 159 21.59 7.14 19.67
C LYS A 159 22.68 8.17 20.01
N TYR A 160 22.31 9.32 20.61
CA TYR A 160 23.22 10.43 20.85
C TYR A 160 23.80 10.45 22.25
N PHE A 161 23.01 10.03 23.25
CA PHE A 161 23.37 10.19 24.67
C PHE A 161 23.64 8.86 25.39
N LYS A 162 23.31 7.73 24.73
CA LYS A 162 23.42 6.38 25.35
C LYS A 162 22.64 6.33 26.69
N ASP A 163 23.35 6.28 27.80
CA ASP A 163 22.81 6.20 29.16
C ASP A 163 22.74 7.57 29.86
N GLU A 164 23.22 8.66 29.23
CA GLU A 164 23.15 10.00 29.82
C GLU A 164 21.73 10.57 29.72
N ASP A 165 21.39 11.43 30.70
CA ASP A 165 20.12 12.18 30.61
C ASP A 165 20.17 13.23 29.48
N PRO A 166 19.28 13.14 28.49
CA PRO A 166 19.26 14.08 27.38
C PRO A 166 18.69 15.46 27.73
N ILE A 167 17.92 15.60 28.83
CA ILE A 167 17.26 16.88 29.19
C ILE A 167 18.31 17.94 29.47
N GLY A 168 18.11 19.15 28.89
CA GLY A 168 19.03 20.28 29.02
C GLY A 168 20.25 20.24 28.10
N LYS A 169 20.46 19.15 27.34
CA LYS A 169 21.53 19.05 26.33
C LYS A 169 21.14 19.84 25.07
N ILE A 170 22.14 20.36 24.34
CA ILE A 170 21.91 21.24 23.19
C ILE A 170 22.32 20.53 21.91
N PHE A 171 21.38 20.41 20.95
CA PHE A 171 21.62 20.04 19.57
C PHE A 171 21.83 21.29 18.70
N ILE A 172 22.68 21.16 17.71
CA ILE A 172 22.85 22.15 16.66
C ILE A 172 22.26 21.53 15.38
N PHE A 173 21.18 22.13 14.86
CA PHE A 173 20.54 21.78 13.60
C PHE A 173 21.06 22.70 12.50
N THR A 174 21.57 22.11 11.41
CA THR A 174 22.06 22.84 10.24
C THR A 174 21.20 22.43 9.06
N GLY A 175 20.31 23.31 8.64
CA GLY A 175 19.47 23.16 7.48
C GLY A 175 20.15 23.64 6.20
N ALA A 176 19.35 23.85 5.14
CA ALA A 176 19.85 24.40 3.87
C ALA A 176 20.16 25.90 3.97
N TYR A 177 19.46 26.65 4.82
CA TYR A 177 19.51 28.11 4.88
C TYR A 177 19.95 28.68 6.22
N ASP A 178 19.80 27.90 7.29
CA ASP A 178 19.98 28.37 8.66
C ASP A 178 20.68 27.34 9.56
N LYS A 179 21.09 27.83 10.71
CA LYS A 179 21.66 27.03 11.78
C LYS A 179 21.01 27.45 13.09
N ILE A 180 20.36 26.51 13.76
CA ILE A 180 19.68 26.77 15.01
C ILE A 180 20.19 25.84 16.12
N SER A 181 20.27 26.39 17.35
CA SER A 181 20.59 25.61 18.55
C SER A 181 19.32 25.37 19.33
N CYS A 182 19.08 24.09 19.69
CA CYS A 182 17.88 23.70 20.42
C CYS A 182 18.24 22.88 21.65
N GLU A 183 17.67 23.25 22.80
CA GLU A 183 17.77 22.51 24.05
C GLU A 183 16.74 21.38 24.09
N VAL A 184 17.15 20.18 24.49
CA VAL A 184 16.24 19.04 24.70
C VAL A 184 15.40 19.27 25.96
N THR A 185 14.11 19.46 25.77
CA THR A 185 13.13 19.73 26.81
C THR A 185 12.15 18.59 27.05
N GLY A 186 12.22 17.55 26.23
CA GLY A 186 11.38 16.36 26.37
C GLY A 186 11.91 15.16 25.62
N VAL A 187 11.55 13.97 26.10
CA VAL A 187 11.77 12.69 25.42
C VAL A 187 10.43 12.01 25.28
N MET A 188 10.05 11.69 24.03
CA MET A 188 8.82 10.98 23.70
C MET A 188 9.13 9.54 23.31
N LYS A 189 8.15 8.66 23.50
CA LYS A 189 8.18 7.30 22.98
C LYS A 189 8.18 7.31 21.45
N GLU A 190 8.72 6.25 20.81
CA GLU A 190 8.60 6.09 19.38
C GLU A 190 7.13 6.11 18.96
N MET A 191 6.83 6.84 17.87
CA MET A 191 5.48 6.91 17.34
C MET A 191 5.09 5.54 16.78
N PRO A 192 3.85 5.05 17.03
CA PRO A 192 3.41 3.74 16.56
C PRO A 192 3.45 3.62 15.04
N SER A 193 3.79 2.43 14.54
CA SER A 193 3.90 2.15 13.09
C SER A 193 2.59 2.29 12.31
N ASN A 194 1.45 2.39 13.00
CA ASN A 194 0.12 2.69 12.44
C ASN A 194 -0.31 4.15 12.68
N SER A 195 0.64 5.06 12.75
CA SER A 195 0.38 6.51 12.66
C SER A 195 0.80 7.03 11.27
N HIS A 196 0.16 8.09 10.79
CA HIS A 196 0.64 8.84 9.63
C HIS A 196 1.67 9.90 10.05
N ILE A 197 1.81 10.18 11.36
CA ILE A 197 2.76 11.12 11.93
C ILE A 197 3.97 10.34 12.43
N HIS A 198 5.15 10.61 11.84
CA HIS A 198 6.42 9.99 12.21
C HIS A 198 7.53 11.03 12.26
N TYR A 199 7.76 11.61 13.43
CA TYR A 199 8.85 12.55 13.65
C TYR A 199 9.78 12.06 14.76
N SER A 200 11.08 12.15 14.49
CA SER A 200 12.13 11.83 15.47
C SER A 200 12.51 13.05 16.31
N PHE A 201 12.31 14.23 15.75
CA PHE A 201 12.55 15.52 16.38
C PHE A 201 11.37 16.46 16.17
N LEU A 202 10.85 17.00 17.26
CA LEU A 202 9.87 18.09 17.24
C LEU A 202 10.51 19.34 17.79
N ILE A 203 10.80 20.29 16.91
CA ILE A 203 11.35 21.62 17.29
C ILE A 203 10.16 22.55 17.58
N SER A 204 10.28 23.41 18.57
CA SER A 204 9.24 24.39 18.87
C SER A 204 8.91 25.24 17.64
N TYR A 205 7.63 25.35 17.29
CA TYR A 205 7.13 26.18 16.20
C TYR A 205 7.54 27.64 16.33
N LYS A 206 7.70 28.12 17.55
CA LYS A 206 8.18 29.47 17.86
C LYS A 206 9.64 29.72 17.46
N SER A 207 10.39 28.69 17.10
CA SER A 207 11.74 28.81 16.55
C SER A 207 11.73 29.29 15.09
N LEU A 208 10.58 29.17 14.39
CA LEU A 208 10.42 29.73 13.06
C LEU A 208 10.47 31.27 13.12
N PRO A 209 11.01 31.93 12.07
CA PRO A 209 10.96 33.37 11.95
C PRO A 209 9.53 33.90 12.11
N LYS A 210 9.34 35.02 12.82
CA LYS A 210 8.01 35.55 13.12
C LYS A 210 7.15 35.79 11.87
N TYR A 211 7.75 36.25 10.77
CA TYR A 211 7.04 36.49 9.52
C TYR A 211 6.49 35.21 8.90
N MET A 212 7.09 34.05 9.18
CA MET A 212 6.62 32.74 8.68
C MET A 212 5.48 32.16 9.52
N GLN A 213 5.41 32.46 10.81
CA GLN A 213 4.48 31.81 11.74
C GLN A 213 3.00 32.00 11.37
N GLU A 214 2.64 33.12 10.72
CA GLU A 214 1.26 33.42 10.29
C GLU A 214 1.21 33.75 8.78
N TYR A 215 2.14 33.23 8.02
CA TYR A 215 2.26 33.52 6.60
C TYR A 215 1.20 32.77 5.79
N TRP A 216 0.46 33.48 4.95
CA TRP A 216 -0.66 32.89 4.19
C TRP A 216 -0.28 32.35 2.84
N TYR A 217 0.83 32.78 2.28
CA TYR A 217 1.23 32.46 0.92
C TYR A 217 1.88 31.06 0.77
N LYS A 218 2.69 30.63 1.77
CA LYS A 218 3.36 29.32 1.74
C LYS A 218 2.52 28.24 2.40
N HIS A 219 2.21 27.20 1.64
CA HIS A 219 1.44 26.04 2.09
C HIS A 219 2.38 24.88 2.47
N GLU A 220 3.22 25.09 3.46
CA GLU A 220 4.28 24.17 3.89
C GLU A 220 4.05 23.59 5.30
N ALA A 221 2.83 23.69 5.82
CA ALA A 221 2.45 23.15 7.11
C ALA A 221 1.30 22.12 6.96
N TYR A 222 1.25 21.18 7.87
CA TYR A 222 0.06 20.34 8.09
C TYR A 222 -0.70 20.92 9.26
N THR A 223 -1.89 21.44 9.01
CA THR A 223 -2.78 21.97 10.05
C THR A 223 -3.82 20.92 10.42
N TYR A 224 -3.93 20.66 11.70
CA TYR A 224 -4.97 19.80 12.27
C TYR A 224 -5.87 20.64 13.15
N VAL A 225 -7.17 20.45 13.01
CA VAL A 225 -8.20 21.13 13.81
C VAL A 225 -9.00 20.11 14.61
N LEU A 226 -9.31 20.47 15.85
CA LEU A 226 -10.23 19.72 16.71
C LEU A 226 -11.59 20.38 16.61
N LEU A 227 -12.57 19.65 16.11
CA LEU A 227 -13.96 20.11 16.02
C LEU A 227 -14.77 19.72 17.26
N ASP A 228 -15.70 20.56 17.66
CA ASP A 228 -16.67 20.26 18.71
C ASP A 228 -17.62 19.12 18.28
N SER A 229 -17.91 19.05 16.98
CA SER A 229 -18.78 18.05 16.39
C SER A 229 -18.42 17.77 14.93
N PRO A 230 -18.46 16.49 14.48
CA PRO A 230 -18.17 16.12 13.09
C PRO A 230 -19.10 16.80 12.05
N GLU A 231 -20.31 17.17 12.43
CA GLU A 231 -21.30 17.83 11.56
C GLU A 231 -20.85 19.24 11.11
N ARG A 232 -19.99 19.90 11.89
CA ARG A 232 -19.44 21.22 11.59
C ARG A 232 -18.53 21.24 10.36
N LYS A 233 -18.00 20.09 9.94
CA LYS A 233 -17.13 19.99 8.78
C LYS A 233 -17.66 20.73 7.55
N ALA A 234 -18.86 20.43 7.12
CA ALA A 234 -19.44 21.03 5.91
C ALA A 234 -19.69 22.54 6.02
N GLU A 235 -19.98 23.02 7.23
CA GLU A 235 -20.16 24.45 7.51
C GLU A 235 -18.82 25.18 7.41
N ILE A 236 -17.76 24.65 8.04
CA ILE A 236 -16.41 25.24 8.01
C ILE A 236 -15.87 25.26 6.57
N GLU A 237 -16.02 24.17 5.81
CA GLU A 237 -15.58 24.11 4.40
C GLU A 237 -16.29 25.17 3.54
N ARG A 238 -17.57 25.46 3.80
CA ARG A 238 -18.36 26.49 3.09
C ARG A 238 -17.98 27.91 3.50
N GLU A 239 -17.68 28.15 4.78
CA GLU A 239 -17.38 29.48 5.30
C GLU A 239 -15.93 29.91 5.09
N PHE A 240 -15.01 28.93 4.96
CA PHE A 240 -13.57 29.19 4.80
C PHE A 240 -13.24 30.12 3.63
N PRO A 241 -13.80 29.96 2.39
CA PRO A 241 -13.48 30.88 1.28
C PRO A 241 -13.77 32.34 1.59
N VAL A 242 -14.87 32.62 2.29
CA VAL A 242 -15.26 34.00 2.68
C VAL A 242 -14.27 34.57 3.68
N MET A 243 -13.83 33.75 4.64
CA MET A 243 -12.81 34.12 5.60
C MET A 243 -11.45 34.38 4.91
N ALA A 244 -11.05 33.51 4.00
CA ALA A 244 -9.76 33.57 3.31
C ALA A 244 -9.58 34.88 2.49
N GLU A 245 -10.68 35.42 1.94
CA GLU A 245 -10.62 36.70 1.19
C GLU A 245 -10.00 37.88 1.98
N LYS A 246 -10.13 37.88 3.32
CA LYS A 246 -9.55 38.90 4.18
C LYS A 246 -8.01 38.86 4.21
N TYR A 247 -7.43 37.72 3.90
CA TYR A 247 -5.99 37.45 4.04
C TYR A 247 -5.26 37.35 2.71
N LYS A 248 -5.97 37.43 1.58
CA LYS A 248 -5.39 37.42 0.22
C LYS A 248 -4.72 38.78 -0.06
N THR A 249 -3.47 38.90 0.27
CA THR A 249 -2.69 40.11 0.03
C THR A 249 -1.91 40.06 -1.28
N ASP A 250 -1.65 38.89 -1.83
CA ASP A 250 -0.82 38.69 -3.00
C ASP A 250 -1.63 38.66 -4.32
N GLU A 251 -1.12 39.38 -5.34
CA GLU A 251 -1.79 39.49 -6.64
C GLU A 251 -1.85 38.15 -7.38
N ALA A 252 -0.85 37.29 -7.20
CA ALA A 252 -0.77 35.98 -7.86
C ALA A 252 -1.91 35.03 -7.52
N LEU A 253 -2.50 35.19 -6.33
CA LEU A 253 -3.55 34.32 -5.82
C LEU A 253 -4.92 35.02 -5.71
N LYS A 254 -5.03 36.31 -6.03
CA LYS A 254 -6.28 37.06 -5.96
C LYS A 254 -7.38 36.51 -6.85
N ASN A 255 -7.02 35.93 -8.01
CA ASN A 255 -7.98 35.38 -8.99
C ASN A 255 -8.44 33.96 -8.69
N LYS A 256 -7.88 33.28 -7.69
CA LYS A 256 -8.30 31.93 -7.30
C LYS A 256 -9.18 31.98 -6.06
N THR A 257 -10.23 31.17 -6.03
CA THR A 257 -10.98 30.92 -4.79
C THR A 257 -10.21 29.91 -3.95
N TRP A 258 -9.86 30.28 -2.74
CA TRP A 258 -9.22 29.41 -1.77
C TRP A 258 -10.28 28.68 -0.97
N GLY A 259 -10.18 27.38 -0.93
CA GLY A 259 -11.02 26.50 -0.12
C GLY A 259 -10.21 25.58 0.75
N VAL A 260 -10.89 24.85 1.57
CA VAL A 260 -10.33 23.74 2.35
C VAL A 260 -11.19 22.50 2.23
N SER A 261 -10.53 21.35 2.36
CA SER A 261 -11.19 20.07 2.58
C SER A 261 -10.70 19.49 3.91
N LEU A 262 -11.61 19.19 4.80
CA LEU A 262 -11.30 18.63 6.11
C LEU A 262 -11.34 17.09 6.02
N ILE A 263 -10.19 16.44 6.15
CA ILE A 263 -10.09 14.99 6.11
C ILE A 263 -10.03 14.44 7.55
N PRO A 264 -10.96 13.52 7.94
CA PRO A 264 -10.89 12.88 9.24
C PRO A 264 -9.53 12.21 9.46
N LEU A 265 -8.99 12.28 10.66
CA LEU A 265 -7.67 11.76 11.00
C LEU A 265 -7.52 10.28 10.60
N ALA A 266 -8.53 9.45 10.89
CA ALA A 266 -8.52 8.02 10.59
C ALA A 266 -8.58 7.68 9.08
N ASP A 267 -8.97 8.63 8.22
CA ASP A 267 -9.08 8.41 6.78
C ASP A 267 -7.82 8.87 6.00
N ILE A 268 -6.92 9.63 6.63
CA ILE A 268 -5.76 10.22 5.97
C ILE A 268 -4.92 9.15 5.25
N HIS A 269 -4.63 8.05 5.93
CA HIS A 269 -3.76 6.99 5.41
C HIS A 269 -4.29 6.32 4.14
N LEU A 270 -5.61 6.11 4.03
CA LEU A 270 -6.24 5.39 2.92
C LEU A 270 -6.94 6.30 1.89
N THR A 271 -6.83 7.62 2.05
CA THR A 271 -7.32 8.59 1.05
C THR A 271 -6.31 8.68 -0.11
N PRO A 272 -6.76 8.90 -1.37
CA PRO A 272 -5.84 9.09 -2.48
C PRO A 272 -4.78 10.14 -2.21
N GLN A 273 -3.58 9.93 -2.72
CA GLN A 273 -2.48 10.88 -2.59
C GLN A 273 -2.79 12.15 -3.37
N VAL A 274 -2.59 13.29 -2.72
CA VAL A 274 -2.69 14.63 -3.30
C VAL A 274 -1.33 15.31 -3.24
N GLY A 275 -1.17 16.51 -3.85
CA GLY A 275 0.11 17.22 -3.81
C GLY A 275 0.59 17.51 -2.38
N TYR A 276 1.89 17.57 -2.18
CA TYR A 276 2.55 17.83 -0.88
C TYR A 276 2.19 16.82 0.24
N GLU A 277 2.02 15.57 -0.09
CA GLU A 277 1.81 14.52 0.91
C GLU A 277 3.17 14.01 1.43
N ALA A 278 3.41 14.14 2.74
CA ALA A 278 4.70 13.74 3.34
C ALA A 278 4.89 12.22 3.42
N GLU A 279 3.81 11.46 3.47
CA GLU A 279 3.87 10.02 3.71
C GLU A 279 3.35 9.17 2.55
N THR A 280 3.93 7.97 2.43
CA THR A 280 3.40 6.94 1.54
C THR A 280 2.07 6.42 2.06
N LYS A 281 1.00 6.69 1.33
CA LYS A 281 -0.36 6.27 1.67
C LYS A 281 -0.63 4.83 1.29
N GLY A 282 -1.47 4.18 2.09
CA GLY A 282 -2.07 2.90 1.73
C GLY A 282 -3.06 3.04 0.57
N ASN A 283 -3.29 1.96 -0.15
CA ASN A 283 -4.27 1.91 -1.24
C ASN A 283 -5.55 1.22 -0.78
N ARG A 284 -6.64 2.00 -0.60
CA ARG A 284 -7.94 1.48 -0.15
C ARG A 284 -8.50 0.38 -1.06
N SER A 285 -8.30 0.51 -2.38
CA SER A 285 -8.77 -0.50 -3.34
C SER A 285 -8.02 -1.82 -3.20
N SER A 286 -6.71 -1.77 -2.93
CA SER A 286 -5.89 -2.95 -2.65
C SER A 286 -6.32 -3.61 -1.33
N MET A 287 -6.65 -2.83 -0.30
CA MET A 287 -7.17 -3.36 0.97
C MET A 287 -8.51 -4.08 0.77
N ILE A 288 -9.42 -3.48 0.00
CA ILE A 288 -10.71 -4.11 -0.36
C ILE A 288 -10.48 -5.42 -1.14
N ALA A 289 -9.55 -5.45 -2.08
CA ALA A 289 -9.20 -6.66 -2.82
C ALA A 289 -8.66 -7.77 -1.89
N LEU A 290 -7.82 -7.41 -0.91
CA LEU A 290 -7.33 -8.34 0.11
C LEU A 290 -8.46 -8.88 1.01
N ILE A 291 -9.43 -8.06 1.40
CA ILE A 291 -10.62 -8.53 2.14
C ILE A 291 -11.37 -9.58 1.33
N PHE A 292 -11.63 -9.31 0.04
CA PHE A 292 -12.28 -10.28 -0.83
C PHE A 292 -11.46 -11.56 -0.98
N ALA A 293 -10.12 -11.47 -1.08
CA ALA A 293 -9.24 -12.63 -1.12
C ALA A 293 -9.33 -13.45 0.18
N ALA A 294 -9.30 -12.80 1.35
CA ALA A 294 -9.44 -13.46 2.65
C ALA A 294 -10.79 -14.20 2.78
N ILE A 295 -11.89 -13.54 2.40
CA ILE A 295 -13.24 -14.15 2.39
C ILE A 295 -13.28 -15.33 1.43
N ALA A 296 -12.72 -15.21 0.23
CA ALA A 296 -12.68 -16.27 -0.76
C ALA A 296 -11.90 -17.50 -0.24
N ILE A 297 -10.71 -17.30 0.33
CA ILE A 297 -9.88 -18.37 0.88
C ILE A 297 -10.60 -19.08 2.04
N LEU A 298 -11.19 -18.32 2.94
CA LEU A 298 -11.94 -18.86 4.06
C LEU A 298 -13.18 -19.66 3.59
N ALA A 299 -13.91 -19.14 2.61
CA ALA A 299 -15.04 -19.82 1.98
C ALA A 299 -14.59 -21.12 1.30
N ILE A 300 -13.46 -21.12 0.57
CA ILE A 300 -12.89 -22.31 -0.05
C ILE A 300 -12.54 -23.36 1.02
N ALA A 301 -11.92 -22.94 2.13
CA ALA A 301 -11.58 -23.84 3.24
C ALA A 301 -12.83 -24.45 3.88
N TRP A 302 -13.88 -23.66 4.16
CA TRP A 302 -15.14 -24.16 4.70
C TRP A 302 -15.89 -25.05 3.71
N ILE A 303 -15.99 -24.66 2.44
CA ILE A 303 -16.59 -25.48 1.38
C ILE A 303 -15.90 -26.82 1.30
N ASN A 304 -14.59 -26.84 1.36
CA ASN A 304 -13.80 -28.05 1.36
C ASN A 304 -14.13 -28.96 2.56
N TYR A 305 -14.14 -28.37 3.77
CA TYR A 305 -14.56 -29.08 4.98
C TYR A 305 -15.99 -29.63 4.87
N ILE A 306 -16.95 -28.84 4.38
CA ILE A 306 -18.36 -29.22 4.19
C ILE A 306 -18.44 -30.40 3.21
N ASN A 307 -17.80 -30.29 2.05
CA ASN A 307 -17.80 -31.35 1.03
C ASN A 307 -17.29 -32.68 1.59
N LEU A 308 -16.23 -32.63 2.40
CA LEU A 308 -15.66 -33.78 3.06
C LEU A 308 -16.57 -34.37 4.14
N THR A 309 -17.16 -33.54 4.96
CA THR A 309 -18.06 -33.95 6.04
C THR A 309 -19.35 -34.54 5.49
N VAL A 310 -19.89 -33.98 4.40
CA VAL A 310 -21.07 -34.53 3.72
C VAL A 310 -20.74 -35.87 3.05
N ALA A 311 -19.59 -35.99 2.39
CA ALA A 311 -19.16 -37.26 1.82
C ALA A 311 -19.07 -38.37 2.88
N ARG A 312 -18.54 -38.04 4.07
CA ARG A 312 -18.40 -38.97 5.20
C ARG A 312 -19.76 -39.24 5.91
N SER A 313 -20.66 -38.28 5.93
CA SER A 313 -21.95 -38.46 6.60
C SER A 313 -22.76 -39.61 6.00
N MET A 314 -22.50 -39.98 4.73
CA MET A 314 -23.12 -41.14 4.11
C MET A 314 -22.71 -42.48 4.74
N GLU A 315 -21.47 -42.60 5.21
CA GLU A 315 -20.99 -43.81 5.94
C GLU A 315 -21.64 -43.89 7.34
N ARG A 316 -21.98 -42.74 7.93
CA ARG A 316 -22.63 -42.62 9.25
C ARG A 316 -24.18 -42.68 9.16
N ALA A 317 -24.73 -42.78 7.94
CA ALA A 317 -26.18 -42.75 7.74
C ALA A 317 -26.87 -43.92 8.48
N LYS A 318 -26.28 -45.10 8.50
CA LYS A 318 -26.83 -46.26 9.24
C LYS A 318 -26.84 -46.00 10.75
N GLU A 319 -25.75 -45.44 11.32
CA GLU A 319 -25.67 -45.06 12.75
C GLU A 319 -26.72 -44.04 13.15
N VAL A 320 -26.86 -42.95 12.34
CA VAL A 320 -27.88 -41.90 12.56
C VAL A 320 -29.30 -42.48 12.41
N GLY A 321 -29.50 -43.38 11.44
CA GLY A 321 -30.77 -44.08 11.23
C GLY A 321 -31.17 -44.92 12.43
N VAL A 322 -30.26 -45.75 12.98
CA VAL A 322 -30.48 -46.53 14.19
C VAL A 322 -30.82 -45.65 15.38
N ARG A 323 -30.05 -44.58 15.62
CA ARG A 323 -30.30 -43.63 16.73
C ARG A 323 -31.67 -42.99 16.63
N ARG A 324 -32.15 -42.62 15.41
CA ARG A 324 -33.49 -42.08 15.19
C ARG A 324 -34.60 -43.07 15.44
N VAL A 325 -34.39 -44.34 15.10
CA VAL A 325 -35.35 -45.42 15.38
C VAL A 325 -35.43 -45.69 16.88
N VAL A 326 -34.33 -45.61 17.62
CA VAL A 326 -34.25 -45.74 19.08
C VAL A 326 -34.72 -44.50 19.84
N GLY A 327 -35.19 -43.42 19.14
CA GLY A 327 -35.84 -42.28 19.75
C GLY A 327 -35.02 -41.00 19.90
N ALA A 328 -33.82 -40.90 19.26
CA ALA A 328 -33.04 -39.67 19.31
C ALA A 328 -33.77 -38.52 18.60
N PHE A 329 -33.95 -37.40 19.28
CA PHE A 329 -34.55 -36.17 18.74
C PHE A 329 -33.65 -35.51 17.70
N ARG A 330 -34.27 -34.91 16.67
CA ARG A 330 -33.58 -34.18 15.60
C ARG A 330 -32.64 -33.11 16.14
N LYS A 331 -33.06 -32.33 17.16
CA LYS A 331 -32.26 -31.31 17.80
C LYS A 331 -30.97 -31.86 18.42
N GLN A 332 -31.02 -33.01 19.09
CA GLN A 332 -29.85 -33.66 19.71
C GLN A 332 -28.78 -34.04 18.69
N LEU A 333 -29.18 -34.52 17.53
CA LEU A 333 -28.26 -34.87 16.44
C LEU A 333 -27.64 -33.60 15.80
N ILE A 334 -28.43 -32.55 15.62
CA ILE A 334 -27.90 -31.24 15.14
C ILE A 334 -26.84 -30.70 16.11
N HIS A 335 -27.14 -30.68 17.44
CA HIS A 335 -26.17 -30.23 18.43
C HIS A 335 -24.90 -31.11 18.45
N GLN A 336 -25.02 -32.41 18.22
CA GLN A 336 -23.84 -33.28 18.11
C GLN A 336 -22.97 -32.90 16.91
N PHE A 337 -23.55 -32.68 15.70
CA PHE A 337 -22.80 -32.28 14.52
C PHE A 337 -22.17 -30.87 14.68
N LEU A 338 -22.91 -29.92 15.28
CA LEU A 338 -22.37 -28.60 15.60
C LEU A 338 -21.21 -28.67 16.58
N PHE A 339 -21.30 -29.55 17.60
CA PHE A 339 -20.23 -29.73 18.56
C PHE A 339 -18.98 -30.38 17.92
N GLU A 340 -19.17 -31.38 17.03
CA GLU A 340 -18.07 -31.97 16.26
C GLU A 340 -17.39 -30.89 15.37
N ALA A 341 -18.20 -30.05 14.72
CA ALA A 341 -17.67 -28.92 13.92
C ALA A 341 -16.93 -27.90 14.79
N LEU A 342 -17.46 -27.56 15.96
CA LEU A 342 -16.81 -26.66 16.94
C LEU A 342 -15.41 -27.17 17.31
N VAL A 343 -15.30 -28.46 17.70
CA VAL A 343 -14.01 -29.06 18.08
C VAL A 343 -13.00 -29.01 16.94
N MET A 344 -13.44 -29.35 15.71
CA MET A 344 -12.58 -29.33 14.53
C MET A 344 -12.11 -27.91 14.18
N ASN A 345 -13.03 -26.92 14.18
CA ASN A 345 -12.69 -25.53 13.91
C ASN A 345 -11.78 -24.95 15.01
N LEU A 346 -12.00 -25.32 16.28
CA LEU A 346 -11.16 -24.87 17.40
C LEU A 346 -9.72 -25.37 17.26
N ILE A 347 -9.54 -26.68 16.95
CA ILE A 347 -8.20 -27.25 16.72
C ILE A 347 -7.54 -26.58 15.52
N ALA A 348 -8.30 -26.39 14.43
CA ALA A 348 -7.78 -25.70 13.24
C ALA A 348 -7.41 -24.25 13.54
N PHE A 349 -8.20 -23.54 14.35
CA PHE A 349 -7.92 -22.16 14.78
C PHE A 349 -6.65 -22.05 15.62
N VAL A 350 -6.47 -22.95 16.61
CA VAL A 350 -5.24 -22.98 17.43
C VAL A 350 -4.01 -23.24 16.56
N LEU A 351 -4.11 -24.19 15.61
CA LEU A 351 -3.03 -24.44 14.65
C LEU A 351 -2.81 -23.24 13.71
N ALA A 352 -3.88 -22.55 13.29
CA ALA A 352 -3.78 -21.37 12.44
C ALA A 352 -3.05 -20.24 13.15
N VAL A 353 -3.37 -19.98 14.44
CA VAL A 353 -2.65 -18.99 15.25
C VAL A 353 -1.16 -19.37 15.38
N GLY A 354 -0.84 -20.63 15.66
CA GLY A 354 0.55 -21.07 15.72
C GLY A 354 1.29 -20.94 14.36
N LEU A 355 0.62 -21.16 13.23
CA LEU A 355 1.20 -20.93 11.90
C LEU A 355 1.44 -19.44 11.64
N ILE A 356 0.53 -18.57 12.07
CA ILE A 356 0.68 -17.13 11.90
C ILE A 356 1.86 -16.62 12.71
N GLU A 357 1.98 -16.99 13.99
CA GLU A 357 3.12 -16.59 14.84
C GLU A 357 4.47 -16.99 14.20
N LEU A 358 4.52 -18.15 13.55
CA LEU A 358 5.72 -18.61 12.86
C LEU A 358 6.02 -17.81 11.59
N VAL A 359 5.00 -17.37 10.86
CA VAL A 359 5.14 -16.64 9.58
C VAL A 359 5.23 -15.14 9.78
N LEU A 360 4.69 -14.60 10.88
CA LEU A 360 4.56 -13.16 11.16
C LEU A 360 5.88 -12.38 11.07
N PRO A 361 7.04 -12.87 11.58
CA PRO A 361 8.31 -12.16 11.43
C PRO A 361 8.72 -11.97 9.97
N TYR A 362 8.56 -13.00 9.14
CA TYR A 362 8.86 -12.92 7.70
C TYR A 362 7.86 -12.01 6.97
N PHE A 363 6.61 -12.06 7.37
CA PHE A 363 5.56 -11.19 6.84
C PHE A 363 5.84 -9.72 7.17
N ASN A 364 6.22 -9.40 8.41
CA ASN A 364 6.59 -8.06 8.84
C ASN A 364 7.82 -7.53 8.08
N GLN A 365 8.80 -8.39 7.83
CA GLN A 365 9.96 -8.03 7.00
C GLN A 365 9.55 -7.73 5.54
N LEU A 366 8.62 -8.52 4.97
CA LEU A 366 8.10 -8.29 3.61
C LEU A 366 7.37 -6.95 3.53
N VAL A 367 6.46 -6.69 4.48
CA VAL A 367 5.63 -5.48 4.50
C VAL A 367 6.43 -4.24 4.94
N GLY A 368 7.55 -4.43 5.67
CA GLY A 368 8.36 -3.35 6.24
C GLY A 368 7.71 -2.65 7.44
N ARG A 369 6.74 -3.31 8.09
CA ARG A 369 5.99 -2.77 9.24
C ARG A 369 5.81 -3.82 10.31
N THR A 370 5.68 -3.39 11.57
CA THR A 370 5.46 -4.29 12.72
C THR A 370 3.97 -4.53 12.93
N VAL A 371 3.42 -5.48 12.20
CA VAL A 371 2.04 -5.94 12.39
C VAL A 371 1.99 -6.93 13.55
N THR A 372 1.05 -6.75 14.48
CA THR A 372 0.86 -7.61 15.66
C THR A 372 -0.61 -7.97 15.83
N PHE A 373 -0.89 -9.05 16.56
CA PHE A 373 -2.28 -9.42 16.86
C PHE A 373 -3.03 -8.44 17.77
N SER A 374 -2.32 -7.55 18.47
CA SER A 374 -2.95 -6.54 19.34
C SER A 374 -3.87 -5.59 18.56
N VAL A 375 -3.68 -5.46 17.24
CA VAL A 375 -4.55 -4.63 16.38
C VAL A 375 -6.03 -5.05 16.44
N TRP A 376 -6.32 -6.33 16.74
CA TRP A 376 -7.69 -6.82 16.87
C TRP A 376 -8.42 -6.28 18.10
N LEU A 377 -7.71 -5.73 19.07
CA LEU A 377 -8.28 -5.11 20.28
C LEU A 377 -8.71 -3.65 20.04
N ILE A 378 -8.31 -3.07 18.91
CA ILE A 378 -8.67 -1.71 18.51
C ILE A 378 -10.07 -1.73 17.88
N ASP A 379 -10.94 -0.77 18.17
CA ASP A 379 -12.26 -0.54 17.56
C ASP A 379 -13.17 -1.79 17.48
N TYR A 380 -13.12 -2.68 18.48
CA TYR A 380 -13.98 -3.85 18.55
C TYR A 380 -13.83 -4.86 17.39
N TRP A 381 -12.73 -4.85 16.61
CA TRP A 381 -12.49 -5.81 15.52
C TRP A 381 -12.53 -7.27 15.97
N TRP A 382 -12.25 -7.56 17.26
CA TRP A 382 -12.37 -8.89 17.83
C TRP A 382 -13.80 -9.45 17.77
N ILE A 383 -14.84 -8.58 17.77
CA ILE A 383 -16.26 -9.00 17.63
C ILE A 383 -16.46 -9.61 16.23
N LEU A 384 -15.90 -8.96 15.18
CA LEU A 384 -15.96 -9.47 13.81
C LEU A 384 -15.28 -10.83 13.69
N LEU A 385 -14.12 -11.00 14.34
CA LEU A 385 -13.40 -12.27 14.36
C LEU A 385 -14.23 -13.39 14.99
N ILE A 386 -14.85 -13.14 16.14
CA ILE A 386 -15.74 -14.09 16.81
C ILE A 386 -16.96 -14.39 15.92
N LEU A 387 -17.56 -13.40 15.30
CA LEU A 387 -18.70 -13.58 14.41
C LEU A 387 -18.35 -14.48 13.22
N VAL A 388 -17.23 -14.22 12.56
CA VAL A 388 -16.72 -15.02 11.45
C VAL A 388 -16.49 -16.47 11.89
N PHE A 389 -15.91 -16.68 13.08
CA PHE A 389 -15.68 -18.02 13.63
C PHE A 389 -17.00 -18.75 13.91
N ILE A 390 -17.99 -18.09 14.52
CA ILE A 390 -19.34 -18.64 14.79
C ILE A 390 -20.03 -19.01 13.47
N VAL A 391 -19.99 -18.12 12.46
CA VAL A 391 -20.56 -18.39 11.12
C VAL A 391 -19.91 -19.64 10.51
N GLY A 392 -18.59 -19.76 10.62
CA GLY A 392 -17.85 -20.94 10.15
C GLY A 392 -18.30 -22.24 10.81
N ILE A 393 -18.45 -22.26 12.14
CA ILE A 393 -18.97 -23.42 12.88
C ILE A 393 -20.39 -23.77 12.41
N PHE A 394 -21.23 -22.76 12.26
CA PHE A 394 -22.63 -22.96 11.85
C PHE A 394 -22.69 -23.54 10.44
N LEU A 395 -22.01 -22.95 9.46
CA LEU A 395 -21.98 -23.42 8.09
C LEU A 395 -21.39 -24.84 8.00
N SER A 396 -20.31 -25.11 8.69
CA SER A 396 -19.59 -26.39 8.66
C SER A 396 -20.30 -27.52 9.40
N GLY A 397 -21.11 -27.22 10.43
CA GLY A 397 -21.81 -28.22 11.26
C GLY A 397 -23.29 -28.41 10.89
N TYR A 398 -24.01 -27.32 10.65
CA TYR A 398 -25.47 -27.35 10.43
C TYR A 398 -25.85 -27.95 9.08
N TYR A 399 -25.13 -27.59 8.01
CA TYR A 399 -25.44 -28.10 6.67
C TYR A 399 -25.27 -29.62 6.53
N PRO A 400 -24.17 -30.24 6.96
CA PRO A 400 -24.05 -31.72 6.97
C PRO A 400 -25.12 -32.40 7.82
N ALA A 401 -25.51 -31.80 8.96
CA ALA A 401 -26.59 -32.33 9.81
C ALA A 401 -27.92 -32.34 9.07
N LEU A 402 -28.29 -31.22 8.41
CA LEU A 402 -29.54 -31.15 7.63
C LEU A 402 -29.58 -32.13 6.47
N ALA A 403 -28.45 -32.31 5.76
CA ALA A 403 -28.36 -33.22 4.64
C ALA A 403 -28.74 -34.69 5.03
N LEU A 404 -28.41 -35.08 6.26
CA LEU A 404 -28.78 -36.39 6.81
C LEU A 404 -30.19 -36.42 7.40
N LEU A 405 -30.54 -35.40 8.20
CA LEU A 405 -31.75 -35.43 9.04
C LEU A 405 -33.04 -35.16 8.25
N ASN A 406 -32.95 -34.59 7.06
CA ASN A 406 -34.12 -34.40 6.19
C ASN A 406 -34.60 -35.68 5.49
N ARG A 407 -34.00 -36.83 5.80
CA ARG A 407 -34.34 -38.12 5.20
C ARG A 407 -35.10 -39.02 6.16
N LYS A 408 -35.98 -39.91 5.57
CA LYS A 408 -36.73 -40.87 6.35
C LYS A 408 -35.78 -41.97 6.93
N PRO A 409 -35.92 -42.39 8.22
CA PRO A 409 -35.00 -43.31 8.87
C PRO A 409 -34.87 -44.65 8.12
N ILE A 410 -35.93 -45.13 7.51
CA ILE A 410 -35.96 -46.37 6.73
C ILE A 410 -35.03 -46.34 5.50
N MET A 411 -34.89 -45.15 4.86
CA MET A 411 -33.95 -44.97 3.74
C MET A 411 -32.49 -44.97 4.20
N LEU A 412 -32.25 -44.47 5.42
CA LEU A 412 -30.90 -44.46 6.04
C LEU A 412 -30.44 -45.90 6.36
N LEU A 413 -31.36 -46.77 6.78
CA LEU A 413 -31.05 -48.16 7.13
C LEU A 413 -30.86 -49.06 5.91
N LYS A 414 -31.67 -48.87 4.83
CA LYS A 414 -31.62 -49.70 3.61
C LYS A 414 -30.43 -49.41 2.69
N GLY A 415 -29.59 -48.48 3.02
CA GLY A 415 -28.37 -48.19 2.23
C GLY A 415 -28.62 -47.65 0.80
N LYS A 416 -29.86 -47.43 0.37
CA LYS A 416 -30.21 -46.89 -0.97
C LYS A 416 -29.92 -45.39 -1.15
N PHE A 417 -28.97 -44.86 -0.41
CA PHE A 417 -28.68 -43.43 -0.24
C PHE A 417 -27.78 -42.86 -1.34
N LEU A 418 -27.14 -43.75 -2.13
CA LEU A 418 -26.09 -43.37 -3.10
C LEU A 418 -26.56 -42.50 -4.28
N HIS A 419 -27.89 -42.33 -4.49
CA HIS A 419 -28.46 -41.71 -5.68
C HIS A 419 -29.39 -40.51 -5.37
N SER A 420 -29.21 -39.80 -4.23
CA SER A 420 -30.04 -38.62 -3.94
C SER A 420 -29.63 -37.41 -4.76
N LYS A 421 -30.44 -37.06 -5.77
CA LYS A 421 -30.25 -35.90 -6.66
C LYS A 421 -30.03 -34.56 -5.92
N SER A 422 -30.62 -34.35 -4.74
CA SER A 422 -30.54 -33.12 -3.96
C SER A 422 -29.15 -32.89 -3.34
N GLY A 423 -28.54 -33.89 -2.69
CA GLY A 423 -27.21 -33.76 -2.08
C GLY A 423 -26.07 -33.63 -3.10
N GLU A 424 -26.26 -34.24 -4.28
CA GLU A 424 -25.33 -34.10 -5.41
C GLU A 424 -25.37 -32.68 -6.00
N ARG A 425 -26.56 -32.10 -6.11
CA ARG A 425 -26.73 -30.73 -6.66
C ARG A 425 -26.03 -29.69 -5.80
N THR A 426 -26.20 -29.72 -4.47
CA THR A 426 -25.55 -28.74 -3.58
C THR A 426 -24.03 -28.86 -3.60
N ARG A 427 -23.47 -30.10 -3.60
CA ARG A 427 -22.02 -30.29 -3.75
C ARG A 427 -21.49 -29.68 -5.07
N LYS A 428 -22.24 -29.87 -6.17
CA LYS A 428 -21.88 -29.28 -7.48
C LYS A 428 -21.83 -27.75 -7.38
N VAL A 429 -22.81 -27.12 -6.75
CA VAL A 429 -22.85 -25.66 -6.53
C VAL A 429 -21.67 -25.19 -5.68
N LEU A 430 -21.36 -25.88 -4.57
CA LEU A 430 -20.22 -25.55 -3.73
C LEU A 430 -18.89 -25.65 -4.49
N VAL A 431 -18.72 -26.65 -5.32
CA VAL A 431 -17.54 -26.82 -6.18
C VAL A 431 -17.46 -25.70 -7.22
N ILE A 432 -18.58 -25.30 -7.83
CA ILE A 432 -18.61 -24.17 -8.77
C ILE A 432 -18.16 -22.88 -8.07
N ILE A 433 -18.70 -22.57 -6.88
CA ILE A 433 -18.31 -21.38 -6.11
C ILE A 433 -16.82 -21.42 -5.77
N GLN A 434 -16.30 -22.56 -5.34
CA GLN A 434 -14.88 -22.74 -5.04
C GLN A 434 -13.99 -22.47 -6.25
N TYR A 435 -14.32 -23.06 -7.43
CA TYR A 435 -13.54 -22.81 -8.65
C TYR A 435 -13.69 -21.39 -9.17
N MET A 436 -14.88 -20.79 -9.04
CA MET A 436 -15.12 -19.39 -9.39
C MET A 436 -14.21 -18.46 -8.56
N ALA A 437 -14.18 -18.64 -7.24
CA ALA A 437 -13.31 -17.85 -6.36
C ALA A 437 -11.83 -18.03 -6.69
N SER A 438 -11.37 -19.29 -6.87
CA SER A 438 -9.99 -19.57 -7.27
C SER A 438 -9.62 -18.96 -8.62
N MET A 439 -10.56 -18.95 -9.57
CA MET A 439 -10.35 -18.37 -10.92
C MET A 439 -10.21 -16.85 -10.85
N ILE A 440 -11.08 -16.17 -10.09
CA ILE A 440 -11.02 -14.70 -9.91
C ILE A 440 -9.68 -14.31 -9.27
N LEU A 441 -9.25 -15.03 -8.22
CA LEU A 441 -7.96 -14.79 -7.58
C LEU A 441 -6.79 -15.00 -8.54
N LEU A 442 -6.84 -16.04 -9.36
CA LEU A 442 -5.77 -16.34 -10.32
C LEU A 442 -5.68 -15.31 -11.44
N CYS A 443 -6.83 -14.89 -12.01
CA CYS A 443 -6.88 -13.80 -12.98
C CYS A 443 -6.35 -12.50 -12.37
N GLY A 444 -6.81 -12.15 -11.16
CA GLY A 444 -6.36 -10.97 -10.44
C GLY A 444 -4.84 -10.97 -10.22
N THR A 445 -4.29 -12.09 -9.74
CA THR A 445 -2.85 -12.25 -9.53
C THR A 445 -2.05 -12.02 -10.82
N LEU A 446 -2.46 -12.63 -11.94
CA LEU A 446 -1.76 -12.47 -13.22
C LEU A 446 -1.83 -11.02 -13.74
N ILE A 447 -2.97 -10.35 -13.58
CA ILE A 447 -3.13 -8.96 -14.01
C ILE A 447 -2.30 -8.02 -13.13
N VAL A 448 -2.24 -8.24 -11.81
CA VAL A 448 -1.38 -7.49 -10.89
C VAL A 448 0.10 -7.64 -11.28
N PHE A 449 0.56 -8.86 -11.50
CA PHE A 449 1.94 -9.08 -11.96
C PHE A 449 2.22 -8.48 -13.33
N ALA A 450 1.24 -8.51 -14.25
CA ALA A 450 1.36 -7.87 -15.57
C ALA A 450 1.46 -6.35 -15.45
N GLN A 451 0.67 -5.73 -14.56
CA GLN A 451 0.75 -4.29 -14.29
C GLN A 451 2.11 -3.90 -13.69
N LEU A 452 2.62 -4.65 -12.73
CA LEU A 452 3.96 -4.45 -12.16
C LEU A 452 5.06 -4.58 -13.22
N SER A 453 4.98 -5.62 -14.05
CA SER A 453 5.92 -5.83 -15.15
C SER A 453 5.83 -4.70 -16.19
N PHE A 454 4.61 -4.23 -16.49
CA PHE A 454 4.39 -3.09 -17.37
C PHE A 454 5.05 -1.84 -16.82
N MET A 455 4.81 -1.49 -15.55
CA MET A 455 5.41 -0.31 -14.91
C MET A 455 6.95 -0.36 -14.92
N ARG A 456 7.54 -1.53 -14.67
CA ARG A 456 9.00 -1.71 -14.70
C ARG A 456 9.61 -1.68 -16.10
N SER A 457 8.85 -2.08 -17.13
CA SER A 457 9.33 -2.15 -18.51
C SER A 457 9.15 -0.86 -19.31
N GLN A 458 8.35 0.08 -18.80
CA GLN A 458 8.14 1.36 -19.47
C GLN A 458 9.40 2.22 -19.41
N SER A 459 9.65 2.91 -20.52
CA SER A 459 10.70 3.94 -20.53
C SER A 459 10.27 5.11 -19.66
N LEU A 460 11.08 5.43 -18.67
CA LEU A 460 10.86 6.60 -17.82
C LEU A 460 11.08 7.92 -18.55
N GLY A 461 11.70 7.88 -19.75
CA GLY A 461 12.11 9.08 -20.49
C GLY A 461 13.40 9.71 -19.92
N VAL A 462 13.97 9.08 -18.90
CA VAL A 462 15.23 9.49 -18.24
C VAL A 462 16.15 8.30 -18.05
N LYS A 463 17.46 8.55 -18.03
CA LYS A 463 18.50 7.58 -17.70
C LYS A 463 18.69 7.54 -16.18
N THR A 464 18.30 6.44 -15.57
CA THR A 464 18.44 6.22 -14.11
C THR A 464 19.61 5.31 -13.76
N ASN A 465 20.01 4.44 -14.69
CA ASN A 465 21.05 3.45 -14.49
C ASN A 465 22.42 4.11 -14.31
N GLN A 466 23.24 3.55 -13.43
CA GLN A 466 24.60 4.00 -13.20
C GLN A 466 24.74 5.48 -12.79
N THR A 467 23.76 5.98 -12.02
CA THR A 467 23.80 7.34 -11.49
C THR A 467 23.90 7.29 -9.97
N LEU A 468 25.05 7.76 -9.45
CA LEU A 468 25.29 7.98 -8.03
C LEU A 468 24.77 9.38 -7.68
N VAL A 469 23.89 9.48 -6.71
CA VAL A 469 23.38 10.75 -6.22
C VAL A 469 23.90 10.99 -4.81
N VAL A 470 24.52 12.15 -4.60
CA VAL A 470 25.02 12.61 -3.30
C VAL A 470 24.18 13.80 -2.85
N LYS A 471 23.70 13.78 -1.61
CA LYS A 471 22.96 14.91 -1.03
C LYS A 471 23.90 16.07 -0.74
N PHE A 472 23.45 17.30 -0.98
CA PHE A 472 24.22 18.50 -0.66
C PHE A 472 24.62 18.53 0.82
N PRO A 473 25.79 19.09 1.15
CA PRO A 473 26.14 19.35 2.54
C PRO A 473 25.21 20.42 3.14
N GLY A 474 25.14 20.51 4.45
CA GLY A 474 24.42 21.58 5.11
C GLY A 474 25.02 22.96 4.84
N HIS A 475 24.33 24.01 5.30
CA HIS A 475 24.80 25.37 5.16
C HIS A 475 26.24 25.55 5.66
N THR A 476 27.12 25.95 4.76
CA THR A 476 28.57 26.13 5.00
C THR A 476 29.03 27.40 4.31
N GLU A 477 29.91 28.12 4.94
CA GLU A 477 30.49 29.34 4.34
C GLU A 477 31.24 29.02 3.02
N GLY A 478 30.96 29.78 1.96
CA GLY A 478 31.52 29.52 0.63
C GLY A 478 30.99 28.27 -0.06
N LEU A 479 29.81 27.79 0.31
CA LEU A 479 29.22 26.54 -0.17
C LEU A 479 29.26 26.40 -1.69
N ASN A 480 28.73 27.37 -2.43
CA ASN A 480 28.64 27.31 -3.89
C ASN A 480 30.05 27.22 -4.54
N THR A 481 31.02 27.96 -4.04
CA THR A 481 32.41 27.93 -4.55
C THR A 481 33.05 26.55 -4.32
N LYS A 482 32.84 25.96 -3.13
CA LYS A 482 33.31 24.62 -2.79
C LYS A 482 32.64 23.55 -3.64
N LEU A 483 31.33 23.64 -3.87
CA LEU A 483 30.57 22.72 -4.70
C LEU A 483 31.06 22.75 -6.16
N GLU A 484 31.25 23.92 -6.73
CA GLU A 484 31.74 24.06 -8.11
C GLU A 484 33.17 23.51 -8.25
N ALA A 485 34.05 23.76 -7.28
CA ALA A 485 35.40 23.19 -7.28
C ALA A 485 35.35 21.65 -7.17
N MET A 486 34.51 21.12 -6.30
CA MET A 486 34.29 19.69 -6.13
C MET A 486 33.71 19.05 -7.40
N LYS A 487 32.69 19.67 -8.05
CA LYS A 487 32.15 19.25 -9.34
C LYS A 487 33.23 19.07 -10.39
N LYS A 488 34.10 20.08 -10.54
CA LYS A 488 35.22 20.04 -11.48
C LYS A 488 36.23 18.94 -11.16
N THR A 489 36.44 18.65 -9.88
CA THR A 489 37.34 17.56 -9.44
C THR A 489 36.74 16.20 -9.75
N ILE A 490 35.46 15.98 -9.45
CA ILE A 490 34.75 14.73 -9.73
C ILE A 490 34.62 14.48 -11.23
N ALA A 491 34.34 15.49 -12.03
CA ALA A 491 34.22 15.38 -13.49
C ALA A 491 35.50 14.95 -14.20
N ARG A 492 36.67 15.02 -13.52
CA ARG A 492 37.96 14.53 -14.07
C ARG A 492 38.22 13.05 -13.80
N LEU A 493 37.36 12.40 -12.99
CA LEU A 493 37.53 10.97 -12.70
C LEU A 493 37.24 10.12 -13.96
N PRO A 494 38.02 9.11 -14.28
CA PRO A 494 37.84 8.30 -15.48
C PRO A 494 36.50 7.56 -15.56
N LEU A 495 35.92 7.26 -14.41
CA LEU A 495 34.64 6.56 -14.30
C LEU A 495 33.41 7.49 -14.44
N VAL A 496 33.62 8.81 -14.54
CA VAL A 496 32.54 9.80 -14.57
C VAL A 496 32.29 10.25 -16.01
N TYR A 497 31.06 10.13 -16.44
CA TYR A 497 30.57 10.69 -17.70
C TYR A 497 30.21 12.15 -17.55
N GLN A 498 29.40 12.47 -16.53
CA GLN A 498 28.89 13.82 -16.29
C GLN A 498 28.50 14.01 -14.81
N VAL A 499 28.58 15.26 -14.34
CA VAL A 499 28.14 15.67 -13.00
C VAL A 499 27.17 16.84 -13.14
N THR A 500 26.04 16.77 -12.44
CA THR A 500 25.02 17.84 -12.47
C THR A 500 24.48 18.15 -11.08
N PHE A 501 24.07 19.39 -10.87
CA PHE A 501 23.39 19.86 -9.67
C PHE A 501 21.90 20.07 -9.94
N SER A 502 21.05 19.66 -9.00
CA SER A 502 19.60 19.85 -9.13
C SER A 502 18.90 19.99 -7.79
N GLY A 503 17.71 20.61 -7.83
CA GLY A 503 16.82 20.74 -6.67
C GLY A 503 16.04 19.46 -6.39
N ALA A 504 15.82 18.64 -7.42
CA ALA A 504 15.20 17.33 -7.33
C ALA A 504 15.82 16.39 -8.37
N VAL A 505 15.76 15.08 -8.09
CA VAL A 505 16.16 14.03 -9.05
C VAL A 505 14.94 13.36 -9.65
N PRO A 506 15.03 12.73 -10.84
CA PRO A 506 13.96 11.88 -11.34
C PRO A 506 13.57 10.82 -10.31
N GLY A 507 12.27 10.67 -10.06
CA GLY A 507 11.76 9.81 -9.00
C GLY A 507 11.30 10.57 -7.75
N GLU A 508 11.68 11.84 -7.59
CA GLU A 508 11.26 12.68 -6.47
C GLU A 508 10.22 13.71 -6.93
N GLU A 509 9.23 13.98 -6.09
CA GLU A 509 8.30 15.10 -6.34
C GLU A 509 9.07 16.43 -6.23
N VAL A 510 8.93 17.29 -7.23
CA VAL A 510 9.52 18.63 -7.16
C VAL A 510 8.78 19.44 -6.10
N ALA A 511 9.46 19.72 -4.99
CA ALA A 511 8.84 20.31 -3.81
C ALA A 511 8.44 21.79 -3.97
N THR A 512 8.82 22.45 -5.07
CA THR A 512 8.55 23.88 -5.29
C THR A 512 7.61 24.07 -6.46
N PHE A 513 6.46 24.69 -6.17
CA PHE A 513 5.49 25.10 -7.16
C PHE A 513 5.43 26.62 -7.21
N LEU A 514 5.47 27.19 -8.42
CA LEU A 514 5.26 28.62 -8.65
C LEU A 514 4.09 28.84 -9.59
N SER A 515 3.42 29.95 -9.38
CA SER A 515 2.22 30.35 -10.12
C SER A 515 2.61 31.19 -11.33
N ASN A 516 2.73 30.56 -12.49
CA ASN A 516 3.27 31.16 -13.71
C ASN A 516 2.21 31.32 -14.79
N ARG A 517 2.43 32.24 -15.75
CA ARG A 517 1.55 32.45 -16.91
C ARG A 517 2.34 32.98 -18.11
N ARG A 518 1.80 32.74 -19.30
CA ARG A 518 2.28 33.41 -20.52
C ARG A 518 2.09 34.93 -20.37
N THR A 519 3.09 35.72 -20.79
CA THR A 519 3.03 37.19 -20.67
C THR A 519 1.88 37.78 -21.47
N ASN A 520 1.60 37.22 -22.64
CA ASN A 520 0.53 37.64 -23.56
C ASN A 520 -0.79 36.88 -23.36
N ASP A 521 -1.00 36.22 -22.20
CA ASP A 521 -2.24 35.54 -21.91
C ASP A 521 -3.40 36.53 -21.76
N ALA A 522 -4.40 36.43 -22.67
CA ALA A 522 -5.58 37.29 -22.65
C ALA A 522 -6.42 37.15 -21.38
N LEU A 523 -6.43 35.97 -20.77
CA LEU A 523 -7.18 35.66 -19.55
C LEU A 523 -6.41 36.01 -18.29
N LYS A 524 -5.11 36.27 -18.40
CA LYS A 524 -4.20 36.54 -17.26
C LYS A 524 -4.28 35.44 -16.18
N GLN A 525 -4.48 34.19 -16.60
CA GLN A 525 -4.63 33.06 -15.68
C GLN A 525 -3.26 32.53 -15.26
N ASN A 526 -2.96 32.63 -13.99
CA ASN A 526 -1.81 31.98 -13.39
C ASN A 526 -2.11 30.49 -13.14
N ARG A 527 -1.18 29.61 -13.54
CA ARG A 527 -1.25 28.16 -13.29
C ARG A 527 -0.01 27.71 -12.55
N LEU A 528 -0.12 26.62 -11.81
CA LEU A 528 1.00 26.08 -11.03
C LEU A 528 1.89 25.18 -11.89
N TYR A 529 3.20 25.40 -11.74
CA TYR A 529 4.24 24.62 -12.40
C TYR A 529 5.27 24.17 -11.38
N GLU A 530 5.73 22.94 -11.52
CA GLU A 530 6.88 22.43 -10.77
C GLU A 530 8.13 23.18 -11.22
N MET A 531 8.81 23.87 -10.31
CA MET A 531 10.02 24.64 -10.59
C MET A 531 11.25 23.87 -10.15
N LEU A 532 12.02 23.34 -11.10
CA LEU A 532 13.21 22.57 -10.83
C LEU A 532 14.46 23.40 -11.14
N ALA A 533 15.17 23.83 -10.09
CA ALA A 533 16.47 24.46 -10.24
C ALA A 533 17.51 23.44 -10.67
N CYS A 534 18.21 23.69 -11.76
CA CYS A 534 19.26 22.81 -12.25
C CYS A 534 20.40 23.60 -12.93
N ASP A 535 21.53 22.95 -13.07
CA ASP A 535 22.63 23.46 -13.89
C ASP A 535 22.48 23.06 -15.37
N PRO A 536 23.27 23.63 -16.30
CA PRO A 536 23.18 23.34 -17.73
C PRO A 536 23.34 21.87 -18.07
N ASP A 537 24.05 21.11 -17.24
CA ASP A 537 24.38 19.68 -17.49
C ASP A 537 23.20 18.73 -17.22
N TYR A 538 22.12 19.20 -16.57
CA TYR A 538 20.99 18.37 -16.10
C TYR A 538 20.30 17.59 -17.22
N VAL A 539 19.94 18.28 -18.31
CA VAL A 539 19.22 17.67 -19.43
C VAL A 539 20.02 16.56 -20.07
N ASP A 540 21.32 16.77 -20.26
CA ASP A 540 22.22 15.81 -20.89
C ASP A 540 22.59 14.66 -19.94
N ALA A 541 22.81 14.96 -18.66
CA ALA A 541 23.12 13.96 -17.63
C ALA A 541 22.01 12.91 -17.52
N TYR A 542 20.75 13.35 -17.50
CA TYR A 542 19.62 12.44 -17.46
C TYR A 542 19.13 11.98 -18.83
N GLY A 543 19.76 12.45 -19.91
CA GLY A 543 19.44 12.09 -21.29
C GLY A 543 18.02 12.48 -21.69
N LEU A 544 17.54 13.62 -21.20
CA LEU A 544 16.24 14.16 -21.58
C LEU A 544 16.25 14.58 -23.04
N GLN A 545 15.24 14.21 -23.80
CA GLN A 545 15.16 14.50 -25.23
C GLN A 545 14.62 15.92 -25.43
N VAL A 546 15.45 16.83 -25.97
CA VAL A 546 14.99 18.14 -26.45
C VAL A 546 14.21 17.95 -27.75
N VAL A 547 12.93 18.34 -27.77
CA VAL A 547 12.03 18.18 -28.92
C VAL A 547 11.84 19.47 -29.70
N ALA A 548 12.12 20.63 -29.10
CA ALA A 548 12.15 21.92 -29.78
C ALA A 548 13.14 22.87 -29.10
N GLY A 549 13.76 23.77 -29.86
CA GLY A 549 14.73 24.71 -29.32
C GLY A 549 16.06 24.08 -28.88
N ARG A 550 16.60 24.51 -27.74
CA ARG A 550 17.91 24.06 -27.20
C ARG A 550 17.90 23.94 -25.67
N ASN A 551 18.91 23.25 -25.15
CA ASN A 551 19.23 23.23 -23.72
C ASN A 551 19.93 24.53 -23.26
N PHE A 552 20.09 24.73 -21.95
CA PHE A 552 21.00 25.70 -21.39
C PHE A 552 22.45 25.46 -21.86
N SER A 553 23.17 26.53 -22.11
CA SER A 553 24.58 26.42 -22.51
C SER A 553 25.36 27.70 -22.15
N GLU A 554 26.55 27.55 -21.64
CA GLU A 554 27.46 28.64 -21.40
C GLU A 554 27.96 29.31 -22.71
N ASP A 555 27.88 28.62 -23.85
CA ASP A 555 28.36 29.10 -25.17
C ASP A 555 27.49 30.24 -25.76
N TYR A 556 26.22 30.33 -25.34
CA TYR A 556 25.26 31.32 -25.83
C TYR A 556 25.10 32.54 -24.93
N GLY A 557 26.01 32.71 -23.97
CA GLY A 557 25.97 33.80 -22.99
C GLY A 557 25.22 33.39 -21.74
N ASP A 558 24.61 34.41 -21.06
CA ASP A 558 23.93 34.18 -19.79
C ASP A 558 22.49 33.64 -19.98
N ASP A 559 22.31 32.32 -19.82
CA ASP A 559 21.01 31.66 -19.84
C ASP A 559 20.28 31.73 -18.49
N VAL A 560 20.74 32.48 -17.52
CA VAL A 560 20.13 32.62 -16.17
C VAL A 560 18.67 33.06 -16.24
N ASP A 561 18.32 33.90 -17.23
CA ASP A 561 16.96 34.42 -17.46
C ASP A 561 16.14 33.60 -18.47
N LYS A 562 16.52 32.34 -18.66
CA LYS A 562 15.86 31.42 -19.62
C LYS A 562 15.18 30.26 -18.92
N LEU A 563 14.23 29.65 -19.65
CA LEU A 563 13.47 28.47 -19.22
C LEU A 563 13.62 27.34 -20.23
N VAL A 564 13.74 26.12 -19.73
CA VAL A 564 13.48 24.88 -20.50
C VAL A 564 12.26 24.22 -19.87
N ILE A 565 11.25 23.87 -20.67
CA ILE A 565 9.97 23.34 -20.16
C ILE A 565 9.65 21.99 -20.77
N ASN A 566 8.78 21.19 -20.11
CA ASN A 566 8.33 19.93 -20.72
C ASN A 566 7.06 20.13 -21.56
N GLU A 567 6.70 19.12 -22.40
CA GLU A 567 5.53 19.19 -23.29
C GLU A 567 4.22 19.42 -22.52
N THR A 568 4.09 18.89 -21.28
CA THR A 568 2.94 19.15 -20.42
C THR A 568 2.85 20.61 -20.02
N ALA A 569 3.96 21.26 -19.73
CA ALA A 569 3.99 22.70 -19.44
C ALA A 569 3.62 23.54 -20.69
N VAL A 570 4.05 23.13 -21.88
CA VAL A 570 3.64 23.74 -23.16
C VAL A 570 2.11 23.75 -23.30
N ARG A 571 1.48 22.58 -23.12
CA ARG A 571 0.02 22.46 -23.17
C ARG A 571 -0.68 23.29 -22.10
N ASN A 572 -0.14 23.32 -20.88
CA ASN A 572 -0.71 24.09 -19.77
C ASN A 572 -0.61 25.60 -19.99
N LEU A 573 0.44 26.09 -20.68
CA LEU A 573 0.55 27.51 -21.08
C LEU A 573 -0.38 27.88 -22.24
N GLY A 574 -1.09 26.90 -22.83
CA GLY A 574 -2.04 27.11 -23.93
C GLY A 574 -1.42 27.23 -25.30
N PHE A 575 -0.19 26.74 -25.50
CA PHE A 575 0.42 26.63 -26.82
C PHE A 575 -0.12 25.42 -27.59
N THR A 576 -0.20 25.54 -28.91
CA THR A 576 -0.71 24.49 -29.80
C THR A 576 0.39 23.52 -30.26
N SER A 577 1.64 23.96 -30.26
CA SER A 577 2.81 23.15 -30.62
C SER A 577 4.03 23.50 -29.78
N ASN A 578 5.01 22.59 -29.76
CA ASN A 578 6.27 22.81 -29.04
C ASN A 578 7.09 23.94 -29.66
N ASP A 579 7.05 24.11 -30.96
CA ASP A 579 7.79 25.15 -31.67
C ASP A 579 7.20 26.57 -31.41
N GLU A 580 5.88 26.67 -31.21
CA GLU A 580 5.22 27.93 -30.88
C GLU A 580 5.69 28.48 -29.51
N ALA A 581 6.08 27.60 -28.57
CA ALA A 581 6.53 28.00 -27.25
C ALA A 581 7.94 28.64 -27.27
N ILE A 582 8.77 28.33 -28.28
CA ILE A 582 10.15 28.80 -28.33
C ILE A 582 10.19 30.31 -28.58
N GLY A 583 10.93 31.02 -27.72
CA GLY A 583 11.08 32.46 -27.78
C GLY A 583 10.00 33.26 -27.04
N GLU A 584 8.90 32.58 -26.64
CA GLU A 584 7.82 33.23 -25.89
C GLU A 584 8.22 33.54 -24.44
N LEU A 585 7.57 34.55 -23.88
CA LEU A 585 7.85 35.05 -22.54
C LEU A 585 6.81 34.54 -21.52
N VAL A 586 7.32 34.08 -20.39
CA VAL A 586 6.54 33.59 -19.24
C VAL A 586 6.80 34.50 -18.04
N ASN A 587 5.75 35.01 -17.42
CA ASN A 587 5.83 35.67 -16.12
C ASN A 587 5.97 34.58 -15.07
N VAL A 588 7.17 34.43 -14.53
CA VAL A 588 7.49 33.50 -13.47
C VAL A 588 7.37 34.26 -12.16
N GLU A 589 6.64 33.66 -11.23
CA GLU A 589 6.50 34.19 -9.88
C GLU A 589 7.87 34.36 -9.19
N CYS A 590 8.02 35.40 -8.39
CA CYS A 590 9.27 35.74 -7.71
C CYS A 590 10.44 36.13 -8.64
N THR A 591 10.18 36.46 -9.91
CA THR A 591 11.17 37.06 -10.79
C THR A 591 10.78 38.51 -11.18
N ASP A 592 11.77 39.39 -11.29
CA ASP A 592 11.51 40.80 -11.61
C ASP A 592 11.12 41.05 -13.07
N ALA A 593 11.48 40.12 -13.96
CA ALA A 593 11.21 40.20 -15.40
C ALA A 593 10.73 38.87 -15.95
N PRO A 594 9.92 38.89 -17.04
CA PRO A 594 9.51 37.68 -17.72
C PRO A 594 10.72 36.89 -18.21
N MET A 595 10.63 35.57 -18.16
CA MET A 595 11.65 34.65 -18.62
C MET A 595 11.31 34.06 -19.98
N GLN A 596 12.31 33.88 -20.85
CA GLN A 596 12.13 33.37 -22.20
C GLN A 596 12.29 31.86 -22.25
N ILE A 597 11.36 31.17 -22.91
CA ILE A 597 11.45 29.74 -23.21
C ILE A 597 12.47 29.54 -24.35
N ILE A 598 13.54 28.78 -24.09
CA ILE A 598 14.58 28.46 -25.07
C ILE A 598 14.53 27.02 -25.54
N GLY A 599 13.90 26.14 -24.79
CA GLY A 599 13.82 24.73 -25.12
C GLY A 599 12.59 24.03 -24.56
N VAL A 600 12.18 22.99 -25.28
CA VAL A 600 11.14 22.08 -24.83
C VAL A 600 11.72 20.67 -24.77
N VAL A 601 11.62 20.03 -23.60
CA VAL A 601 11.98 18.64 -23.41
C VAL A 601 10.72 17.77 -23.52
N LYS A 602 10.89 16.56 -24.04
CA LYS A 602 9.83 15.55 -24.06
C LYS A 602 9.35 15.26 -22.65
N ASP A 603 8.07 14.94 -22.48
CA ASP A 603 7.54 14.51 -21.20
C ASP A 603 8.28 13.28 -20.68
N TYR A 604 8.67 13.32 -19.42
CA TYR A 604 9.38 12.24 -18.72
C TYR A 604 8.74 12.02 -17.36
N HIS A 605 8.98 10.86 -16.78
CA HIS A 605 8.45 10.52 -15.47
C HIS A 605 9.31 11.08 -14.34
N GLN A 606 8.93 12.27 -13.86
CA GLN A 606 9.53 12.86 -12.66
C GLN A 606 9.10 12.10 -11.39
N GLN A 607 7.92 11.47 -11.40
CA GLN A 607 7.39 10.64 -10.33
C GLN A 607 7.08 9.23 -10.84
N ALA A 608 6.57 8.33 -9.95
CA ALA A 608 6.19 6.98 -10.34
C ALA A 608 5.13 6.96 -11.46
N LEU A 609 5.12 5.89 -12.26
CA LEU A 609 4.16 5.68 -13.35
C LEU A 609 2.69 5.54 -12.90
N SER A 610 2.44 5.50 -11.60
CA SER A 610 1.08 5.59 -11.05
C SER A 610 0.47 6.98 -11.20
N LYS A 611 1.31 8.03 -11.42
CA LYS A 611 0.92 9.42 -11.58
C LYS A 611 1.06 9.89 -13.04
N ASN A 612 0.28 10.91 -13.40
CA ASN A 612 0.38 11.58 -14.71
C ASN A 612 1.66 12.41 -14.80
N TYR A 613 2.01 12.82 -16.03
CA TYR A 613 3.03 13.83 -16.24
C TYR A 613 2.61 15.16 -15.62
N THR A 614 3.54 15.81 -14.93
CA THR A 614 3.35 17.13 -14.31
C THR A 614 3.97 18.24 -15.19
N PRO A 615 3.44 19.48 -15.15
CA PRO A 615 4.02 20.58 -15.88
C PRO A 615 5.29 21.09 -15.16
N ILE A 616 6.46 20.80 -15.75
CA ILE A 616 7.77 21.12 -15.17
C ILE A 616 8.42 22.25 -15.96
N MET A 617 8.98 23.23 -15.21
CA MET A 617 9.84 24.27 -15.73
C MET A 617 11.23 24.12 -15.12
N LEU A 618 12.23 23.82 -15.93
CA LEU A 618 13.63 23.85 -15.55
C LEU A 618 14.09 25.30 -15.54
N ILE A 619 14.70 25.72 -14.45
CA ILE A 619 15.23 27.08 -14.25
C ILE A 619 16.70 26.99 -13.88
N HIS A 620 17.48 27.95 -14.37
CA HIS A 620 18.91 27.98 -14.04
C HIS A 620 19.11 28.14 -12.52
N LYS A 621 20.04 27.35 -11.96
CA LYS A 621 20.28 27.25 -10.51
C LYS A 621 20.56 28.57 -9.79
N ASP A 622 21.09 29.59 -10.52
CA ASP A 622 21.47 30.87 -9.95
C ASP A 622 20.37 31.94 -10.10
N LYS A 623 19.23 31.64 -10.74
CA LYS A 623 18.16 32.63 -10.99
C LYS A 623 17.39 33.02 -9.74
N ILE A 624 16.99 31.98 -8.96
CA ILE A 624 16.19 32.20 -7.74
C ILE A 624 16.99 31.62 -6.56
N ALA A 625 17.59 32.52 -5.79
CA ALA A 625 18.55 32.18 -4.73
C ALA A 625 17.98 31.30 -3.60
N TRP A 626 16.67 31.36 -3.36
CA TRP A 626 16.00 30.54 -2.34
C TRP A 626 15.49 29.18 -2.88
N LEU A 627 15.55 28.97 -4.21
CA LEU A 627 15.15 27.70 -4.79
C LEU A 627 16.20 26.63 -4.45
N PRO A 628 15.81 25.53 -3.75
CA PRO A 628 16.82 24.64 -3.19
C PRO A 628 17.55 23.86 -4.25
N GLN A 629 18.85 23.76 -4.12
CA GLN A 629 19.67 22.73 -4.74
C GLN A 629 19.97 21.70 -3.66
N ARG A 630 19.70 20.42 -3.95
CA ARG A 630 19.75 19.35 -2.95
C ARG A 630 20.67 18.21 -3.32
N TYR A 631 20.97 18.04 -4.62
CA TYR A 631 21.59 16.86 -5.15
C TYR A 631 22.74 17.14 -6.10
N ILE A 632 23.78 16.31 -5.95
CA ILE A 632 24.90 16.16 -6.89
C ILE A 632 24.70 14.81 -7.55
N SER A 633 24.35 14.78 -8.83
CA SER A 633 24.16 13.54 -9.58
C SER A 633 25.39 13.28 -10.44
N ILE A 634 25.99 12.13 -10.25
CA ILE A 634 27.23 11.69 -10.90
C ILE A 634 26.88 10.51 -11.80
N VAL A 635 26.81 10.76 -13.10
CA VAL A 635 26.57 9.72 -14.10
C VAL A 635 27.86 9.00 -14.42
N MET A 636 27.85 7.68 -14.26
CA MET A 636 29.00 6.83 -14.53
C MET A 636 29.08 6.45 -16.02
N THR A 637 30.28 6.21 -16.51
CA THR A 637 30.53 5.53 -17.79
C THR A 637 30.27 4.02 -17.61
N SER A 638 31.30 3.23 -17.52
CA SER A 638 31.24 1.79 -17.21
C SER A 638 32.34 1.50 -16.17
N GLY A 639 32.08 0.66 -15.19
CA GLY A 639 33.04 0.34 -14.15
C GLY A 639 32.38 -0.13 -12.85
N ASP A 640 33.22 -0.31 -11.81
CA ASP A 640 32.67 -0.72 -10.48
C ASP A 640 32.15 0.51 -9.71
N PRO A 641 30.85 0.53 -9.37
CA PRO A 641 30.28 1.60 -8.57
C PRO A 641 30.95 1.82 -7.21
N ARG A 642 31.56 0.79 -6.63
CA ARG A 642 32.27 0.86 -5.33
C ARG A 642 33.54 1.68 -5.44
N GLU A 643 34.24 1.56 -6.56
CA GLU A 643 35.46 2.32 -6.81
C GLU A 643 35.12 3.81 -6.92
N LEU A 644 34.09 4.17 -7.73
CA LEU A 644 33.65 5.54 -7.82
C LEU A 644 33.19 6.09 -6.46
N LEU A 645 32.40 5.32 -5.70
CA LEU A 645 31.95 5.73 -4.38
C LEU A 645 33.10 6.06 -3.43
N SER A 646 34.16 5.24 -3.43
CA SER A 646 35.37 5.48 -2.61
C SER A 646 36.08 6.76 -3.01
N GLN A 647 36.29 6.99 -4.32
CA GLN A 647 36.94 8.19 -4.85
C GLN A 647 36.11 9.46 -4.55
N VAL A 648 34.80 9.40 -4.75
CA VAL A 648 33.90 10.53 -4.45
C VAL A 648 33.88 10.83 -2.95
N HIS A 649 33.85 9.82 -2.10
CA HIS A 649 33.92 10.00 -0.65
C HIS A 649 35.25 10.64 -0.19
N GLU A 650 36.34 10.26 -0.79
CA GLU A 650 37.64 10.89 -0.50
C GLU A 650 37.67 12.37 -0.91
N ILE A 651 37.13 12.69 -2.11
CA ILE A 651 37.00 14.09 -2.58
C ILE A 651 36.04 14.85 -1.66
N TRP A 652 34.89 14.24 -1.26
CA TRP A 652 33.93 14.87 -0.33
C TRP A 652 34.64 15.30 0.97
N ASN A 653 35.41 14.42 1.56
CA ASN A 653 36.12 14.71 2.83
C ASN A 653 37.15 15.85 2.70
N GLN A 654 37.69 16.12 1.50
CA GLN A 654 38.59 17.26 1.26
C GLN A 654 37.83 18.61 1.31
N TYR A 655 36.59 18.63 0.86
CA TYR A 655 35.80 19.88 0.75
C TYR A 655 34.82 20.06 1.92
N PHE A 656 34.29 18.98 2.47
CA PHE A 656 33.17 18.93 3.42
C PHE A 656 33.38 17.96 4.57
N ALA A 657 34.54 17.95 5.19
CA ALA A 657 34.89 17.05 6.29
C ALA A 657 33.93 17.08 7.49
N ASP A 658 33.28 18.23 7.74
CA ASP A 658 32.33 18.43 8.84
C ASP A 658 30.87 18.05 8.45
N SER A 659 30.64 17.54 7.24
CA SER A 659 29.30 17.17 6.76
C SER A 659 29.20 15.67 6.49
N SER A 660 28.07 15.07 6.79
CA SER A 660 27.83 13.65 6.47
C SER A 660 27.83 13.42 4.96
N PHE A 661 28.42 12.32 4.54
CA PHE A 661 28.40 11.87 3.14
C PHE A 661 27.21 10.92 2.94
N ASP A 662 26.08 11.47 2.45
CA ASP A 662 24.85 10.74 2.22
C ASP A 662 24.60 10.58 0.73
N TYR A 663 24.45 9.34 0.29
CA TYR A 663 24.31 8.99 -1.11
C TYR A 663 23.26 7.88 -1.33
N PHE A 664 22.78 7.77 -2.55
CA PHE A 664 21.98 6.64 -3.03
C PHE A 664 22.22 6.43 -4.54
N PHE A 665 21.87 5.25 -5.03
CA PHE A 665 21.81 4.99 -6.46
C PHE A 665 20.41 5.26 -6.98
N LEU A 666 20.32 5.98 -8.08
CA LEU A 666 19.05 6.48 -8.61
C LEU A 666 18.09 5.36 -9.05
N ASP A 667 18.62 4.27 -9.59
CA ASP A 667 17.84 3.07 -9.96
C ASP A 667 17.18 2.43 -8.74
N GLN A 668 17.91 2.28 -7.62
CA GLN A 668 17.37 1.75 -6.37
C GLN A 668 16.32 2.68 -5.75
N PHE A 669 16.53 3.98 -5.85
CA PHE A 669 15.58 4.98 -5.38
C PHE A 669 14.25 4.91 -6.14
N PHE A 670 14.33 4.75 -7.48
CA PHE A 670 13.16 4.57 -8.32
C PHE A 670 12.42 3.27 -8.02
N ASP A 671 13.13 2.16 -7.85
CA ASP A 671 12.54 0.85 -7.48
C ASP A 671 11.79 0.91 -6.16
N HIS A 672 12.25 1.74 -5.22
CA HIS A 672 11.59 1.89 -3.92
C HIS A 672 10.15 2.42 -4.01
N GLN A 673 9.82 3.17 -5.06
CA GLN A 673 8.46 3.71 -5.28
C GLN A 673 7.43 2.62 -5.59
N TYR A 674 7.85 1.51 -6.21
CA TYR A 674 6.98 0.39 -6.56
C TYR A 674 6.87 -0.66 -5.45
N ARG A 675 7.58 -0.48 -4.33
CA ARG A 675 7.66 -1.48 -3.26
C ARG A 675 6.30 -1.86 -2.67
N GLN A 676 5.38 -0.91 -2.52
CA GLN A 676 4.04 -1.22 -2.00
C GLN A 676 3.23 -2.09 -2.97
N ASP A 677 3.28 -1.78 -4.27
CA ASP A 677 2.61 -2.56 -5.30
C ASP A 677 3.25 -3.96 -5.42
N GLU A 678 4.57 -4.06 -5.25
CA GLU A 678 5.27 -5.35 -5.19
C GLU A 678 4.84 -6.20 -4.01
N VAL A 679 4.81 -5.62 -2.81
CA VAL A 679 4.34 -6.29 -1.59
C VAL A 679 2.91 -6.80 -1.80
N PHE A 680 2.03 -5.96 -2.36
CA PHE A 680 0.67 -6.36 -2.70
C PHE A 680 0.66 -7.51 -3.71
N GLY A 681 1.46 -7.44 -4.78
CA GLY A 681 1.60 -8.51 -5.78
C GLY A 681 2.07 -9.83 -5.18
N VAL A 682 3.12 -9.80 -4.34
CA VAL A 682 3.64 -10.99 -3.64
C VAL A 682 2.58 -11.58 -2.72
N MET A 683 1.88 -10.75 -1.95
CA MET A 683 0.81 -11.18 -1.05
C MET A 683 -0.31 -11.87 -1.81
N ILE A 684 -0.89 -11.21 -2.82
CA ILE A 684 -2.01 -11.78 -3.58
C ILE A 684 -1.59 -13.07 -4.30
N GLY A 685 -0.35 -13.13 -4.80
CA GLY A 685 0.23 -14.32 -5.43
C GLY A 685 0.38 -15.50 -4.47
N ALA A 686 0.97 -15.28 -3.30
CA ALA A 686 1.14 -16.31 -2.28
C ALA A 686 -0.22 -16.86 -1.79
N PHE A 687 -1.17 -15.96 -1.50
CA PHE A 687 -2.50 -16.36 -1.04
C PHE A 687 -3.32 -17.04 -2.14
N THR A 688 -3.17 -16.63 -3.40
CA THR A 688 -3.77 -17.33 -4.55
C THR A 688 -3.21 -18.75 -4.68
N GLY A 689 -1.90 -18.91 -4.53
CA GLY A 689 -1.26 -20.24 -4.50
C GLY A 689 -1.84 -21.15 -3.41
N LEU A 690 -2.02 -20.62 -2.19
CA LEU A 690 -2.65 -21.34 -1.08
C LEU A 690 -4.13 -21.65 -1.37
N ALA A 691 -4.89 -20.74 -1.95
CA ALA A 691 -6.28 -20.97 -2.35
C ALA A 691 -6.40 -22.10 -3.38
N ILE A 692 -5.53 -22.13 -4.39
CA ILE A 692 -5.45 -23.20 -5.39
C ILE A 692 -5.08 -24.54 -4.71
N PHE A 693 -4.09 -24.53 -3.83
CA PHE A 693 -3.68 -25.72 -3.09
C PHE A 693 -4.84 -26.30 -2.27
N ILE A 694 -5.57 -25.48 -1.51
CA ILE A 694 -6.75 -25.90 -0.74
C ILE A 694 -7.83 -26.43 -1.67
N SER A 695 -8.06 -25.75 -2.81
CA SER A 695 -9.03 -26.20 -3.83
C SER A 695 -8.69 -27.57 -4.41
N CYS A 696 -7.41 -27.84 -4.69
CA CYS A 696 -6.93 -29.12 -5.18
C CYS A 696 -7.10 -30.24 -4.15
N LEU A 697 -6.84 -29.97 -2.87
CA LEU A 697 -7.10 -30.93 -1.79
C LEU A 697 -8.58 -31.31 -1.74
N GLY A 698 -9.49 -30.33 -1.88
CA GLY A 698 -10.93 -30.57 -1.93
C GLY A 698 -11.35 -31.43 -3.10
N LEU A 699 -10.87 -31.10 -4.28
CA LEU A 699 -11.15 -31.89 -5.48
C LEU A 699 -10.61 -33.32 -5.35
N TRP A 700 -9.37 -33.47 -4.89
CA TRP A 700 -8.74 -34.79 -4.70
C TRP A 700 -9.61 -35.71 -3.86
N ILE A 701 -10.13 -35.20 -2.75
CA ILE A 701 -10.96 -36.03 -1.84
C ILE A 701 -12.34 -36.29 -2.44
N LEU A 702 -12.95 -35.31 -3.12
CA LEU A 702 -14.22 -35.53 -3.84
C LEU A 702 -14.11 -36.60 -4.91
N VAL A 703 -13.01 -36.59 -5.67
CA VAL A 703 -12.73 -37.63 -6.68
C VAL A 703 -12.52 -38.98 -6.01
N MET A 704 -11.72 -39.03 -4.93
CA MET A 704 -11.51 -40.29 -4.17
C MET A 704 -12.83 -40.87 -3.67
N PHE A 705 -13.73 -40.04 -3.13
CA PHE A 705 -15.06 -40.45 -2.69
C PHE A 705 -15.94 -40.88 -3.86
N SER A 706 -16.04 -40.12 -4.94
CA SER A 706 -16.82 -40.47 -6.13
C SER A 706 -16.37 -41.76 -6.76
N CYS A 707 -15.08 -42.01 -6.75
CA CYS A 707 -14.50 -43.27 -7.25
C CYS A 707 -14.80 -44.45 -6.32
N SER A 708 -14.71 -44.27 -5.00
CA SER A 708 -15.00 -45.34 -4.03
C SER A 708 -16.48 -45.79 -4.08
N THR A 709 -17.40 -44.84 -4.27
CA THR A 709 -18.84 -45.13 -4.38
C THR A 709 -19.21 -45.84 -5.69
N ARG A 710 -18.44 -45.66 -6.76
CA ARG A 710 -18.66 -46.26 -8.08
C ARG A 710 -17.77 -47.48 -8.37
N THR A 711 -16.98 -47.95 -7.39
CA THR A 711 -16.01 -49.03 -7.58
C THR A 711 -16.69 -50.33 -8.08
N LYS A 712 -17.86 -50.69 -7.54
CA LYS A 712 -18.64 -51.88 -7.96
C LYS A 712 -19.18 -51.73 -9.39
N GLU A 713 -19.74 -50.55 -9.73
CA GLU A 713 -20.21 -50.22 -11.09
C GLU A 713 -19.05 -50.29 -12.12
N MET A 714 -17.91 -49.73 -11.77
CA MET A 714 -16.70 -49.77 -12.60
C MET A 714 -16.14 -51.16 -12.77
N GLY A 715 -16.18 -51.96 -11.71
CA GLY A 715 -15.79 -53.39 -11.77
C GLY A 715 -16.67 -54.20 -12.75
N ILE A 716 -17.99 -54.01 -12.66
CA ILE A 716 -18.96 -54.66 -13.56
C ILE A 716 -18.73 -54.22 -15.01
N ARG A 717 -18.60 -52.90 -15.28
CA ARG A 717 -18.37 -52.41 -16.63
C ARG A 717 -17.03 -52.88 -17.22
N LYS A 718 -16.00 -53.00 -16.37
CA LYS A 718 -14.69 -53.53 -16.78
C LYS A 718 -14.76 -55.00 -17.17
N VAL A 719 -15.55 -55.81 -16.43
CA VAL A 719 -15.82 -57.22 -16.77
C VAL A 719 -16.63 -57.34 -18.07
N LEU A 720 -17.55 -56.41 -18.34
CA LEU A 720 -18.35 -56.31 -19.55
C LEU A 720 -17.57 -55.72 -20.76
N GLY A 721 -16.26 -55.48 -20.63
CA GLY A 721 -15.41 -55.09 -21.75
C GLY A 721 -15.23 -53.56 -21.94
N ALA A 722 -15.67 -52.71 -21.00
CA ALA A 722 -15.45 -51.28 -21.11
C ALA A 722 -13.95 -50.94 -21.09
N SER A 723 -13.49 -50.12 -22.04
CA SER A 723 -12.10 -49.68 -22.12
C SER A 723 -11.71 -48.79 -20.93
N ARG A 724 -10.41 -48.76 -20.59
CA ARG A 724 -9.89 -47.92 -19.52
C ARG A 724 -10.19 -46.44 -19.80
N TRP A 725 -10.13 -46.01 -21.05
CA TRP A 725 -10.42 -44.65 -21.50
C TRP A 725 -11.89 -44.27 -21.36
N THR A 726 -12.82 -45.17 -21.65
CA THR A 726 -14.27 -44.95 -21.46
C THR A 726 -14.60 -44.71 -19.99
N LEU A 727 -14.01 -45.52 -19.10
CA LEU A 727 -14.19 -45.39 -17.64
C LEU A 727 -13.57 -44.12 -17.12
N PHE A 728 -12.39 -43.73 -17.60
CA PHE A 728 -11.72 -42.49 -17.27
C PHE A 728 -12.55 -41.27 -17.69
N TYR A 729 -12.98 -41.23 -18.95
CA TYR A 729 -13.78 -40.13 -19.49
C TYR A 729 -15.08 -39.89 -18.72
N GLN A 730 -15.80 -40.96 -18.34
CA GLN A 730 -17.04 -40.85 -17.59
C GLN A 730 -16.86 -40.28 -16.19
N LEU A 731 -15.73 -40.55 -15.52
CA LEU A 731 -15.43 -39.99 -14.21
C LEU A 731 -15.01 -38.51 -14.31
N VAL A 732 -14.22 -38.18 -15.32
CA VAL A 732 -13.60 -36.85 -15.49
C VAL A 732 -14.59 -35.81 -16.05
N LYS A 733 -15.45 -36.20 -17.00
CA LYS A 733 -16.41 -35.32 -17.69
C LYS A 733 -17.25 -34.47 -16.72
N GLY A 734 -17.72 -35.08 -15.62
CA GLY A 734 -18.56 -34.42 -14.64
C GLY A 734 -17.87 -33.24 -13.91
N PHE A 735 -16.57 -33.38 -13.62
CA PHE A 735 -15.79 -32.32 -12.94
C PHE A 735 -15.43 -31.19 -13.91
N PHE A 736 -15.07 -31.54 -15.17
CA PHE A 736 -14.76 -30.53 -16.21
C PHE A 736 -15.94 -29.62 -16.52
N LEU A 737 -17.17 -30.17 -16.54
CA LEU A 737 -18.39 -29.37 -16.74
C LEU A 737 -18.58 -28.35 -15.61
N LEU A 738 -18.28 -28.71 -14.35
CA LEU A 738 -18.41 -27.80 -13.22
C LEU A 738 -17.39 -26.67 -13.31
N ILE A 739 -16.15 -26.97 -13.73
CA ILE A 739 -15.12 -25.98 -13.96
C ILE A 739 -15.55 -25.02 -15.10
N LEU A 740 -16.08 -25.55 -16.20
CA LEU A 740 -16.55 -24.73 -17.33
C LEU A 740 -17.64 -23.74 -16.90
N ILE A 741 -18.62 -24.19 -16.09
CA ILE A 741 -19.66 -23.32 -15.53
C ILE A 741 -19.04 -22.24 -14.64
N ALA A 742 -18.08 -22.63 -13.78
CA ALA A 742 -17.37 -21.67 -12.92
C ALA A 742 -16.62 -20.61 -13.73
N VAL A 743 -15.95 -21.01 -14.83
CA VAL A 743 -15.23 -20.12 -15.74
C VAL A 743 -16.17 -19.10 -16.38
N VAL A 744 -17.32 -19.52 -16.88
CA VAL A 744 -18.31 -18.61 -17.54
C VAL A 744 -18.77 -17.51 -16.58
N ILE A 745 -18.89 -17.80 -15.29
CA ILE A 745 -19.30 -16.81 -14.28
C ILE A 745 -18.11 -15.98 -13.79
N ALA A 746 -16.95 -16.63 -13.59
CA ALA A 746 -15.77 -16.00 -13.00
C ALA A 746 -15.12 -14.96 -13.92
N LEU A 747 -15.06 -15.22 -15.24
CA LEU A 747 -14.35 -14.33 -16.17
C LEU A 747 -14.96 -12.92 -16.27
N PRO A 748 -16.29 -12.73 -16.40
CA PRO A 748 -16.88 -11.41 -16.35
C PRO A 748 -16.62 -10.68 -15.04
N LEU A 749 -16.76 -11.38 -13.90
CA LEU A 749 -16.52 -10.79 -12.59
C LEU A 749 -15.06 -10.38 -12.41
N ALA A 750 -14.11 -11.21 -12.85
CA ALA A 750 -12.69 -10.89 -12.85
C ALA A 750 -12.39 -9.67 -13.74
N TRP A 751 -12.99 -9.59 -14.94
CA TRP A 751 -12.79 -8.47 -15.83
C TRP A 751 -13.28 -7.15 -15.21
N PHE A 752 -14.51 -7.11 -14.67
CA PHE A 752 -15.06 -5.91 -14.03
C PHE A 752 -14.22 -5.48 -12.81
N SER A 753 -13.86 -6.42 -11.94
CA SER A 753 -13.07 -6.12 -10.74
C SER A 753 -11.69 -5.58 -11.09
N MET A 754 -11.02 -6.21 -12.07
CA MET A 754 -9.66 -5.81 -12.44
C MET A 754 -9.62 -4.54 -13.27
N ASN A 755 -10.65 -4.28 -14.09
CA ASN A 755 -10.76 -3.00 -14.79
C ASN A 755 -10.96 -1.84 -13.80
N ALA A 756 -11.80 -2.04 -12.76
CA ALA A 756 -11.98 -1.05 -11.70
C ALA A 756 -10.68 -0.84 -10.87
N TRP A 757 -9.90 -1.91 -10.62
CA TRP A 757 -8.62 -1.78 -9.93
C TRP A 757 -7.59 -1.03 -10.77
N LEU A 758 -7.45 -1.37 -12.07
CA LEU A 758 -6.52 -0.73 -13.00
C LEU A 758 -6.84 0.74 -13.24
N SER A 759 -8.09 1.19 -13.08
CA SER A 759 -8.45 2.60 -13.27
C SER A 759 -7.80 3.58 -12.28
N HIS A 760 -7.19 3.07 -11.20
CA HIS A 760 -6.43 3.87 -10.24
C HIS A 760 -4.99 4.19 -10.71
N TYR A 761 -4.53 3.56 -11.79
CA TYR A 761 -3.20 3.82 -12.36
C TYR A 761 -3.34 4.74 -13.57
N ALA A 762 -2.53 5.80 -13.62
CA ALA A 762 -2.48 6.71 -14.77
C ALA A 762 -1.97 5.98 -16.02
N PHE A 763 -0.91 5.18 -15.86
CA PHE A 763 -0.37 4.31 -16.89
C PHE A 763 -0.67 2.85 -16.54
N ARG A 764 -1.52 2.23 -17.33
CA ARG A 764 -2.02 0.87 -17.09
C ARG A 764 -1.84 -0.04 -18.28
N THR A 765 -1.65 -1.33 -17.98
CA THR A 765 -1.64 -2.36 -19.02
C THR A 765 -3.04 -2.60 -19.58
N ASP A 766 -3.15 -2.85 -20.89
CA ASP A 766 -4.42 -3.25 -21.49
C ASP A 766 -4.83 -4.65 -21.03
N LEU A 767 -6.13 -4.85 -20.78
CA LEU A 767 -6.68 -6.15 -20.42
C LEU A 767 -6.72 -7.06 -21.68
N LYS A 768 -5.62 -7.76 -21.93
CA LYS A 768 -5.49 -8.70 -23.06
C LYS A 768 -6.19 -10.03 -22.74
N ALA A 769 -6.78 -10.66 -23.77
CA ALA A 769 -7.51 -11.93 -23.62
C ALA A 769 -6.69 -13.05 -22.97
N TRP A 770 -5.38 -13.06 -23.14
CA TRP A 770 -4.51 -14.10 -22.58
C TRP A 770 -4.46 -14.07 -21.03
N PHE A 771 -4.71 -12.92 -20.38
CA PHE A 771 -4.83 -12.82 -18.92
C PHE A 771 -5.99 -13.64 -18.35
N PHE A 772 -6.97 -13.95 -19.19
CA PHE A 772 -8.13 -14.75 -18.83
C PHE A 772 -8.00 -16.19 -19.34
N ILE A 773 -7.36 -16.41 -20.49
CA ILE A 773 -7.17 -17.74 -21.08
C ILE A 773 -6.15 -18.57 -20.27
N MET A 774 -5.00 -17.98 -19.89
CA MET A 774 -3.96 -18.69 -19.14
C MET A 774 -4.44 -19.22 -17.79
N PRO A 775 -5.17 -18.45 -16.94
CA PRO A 775 -5.77 -18.98 -15.72
C PRO A 775 -6.68 -20.18 -15.95
N VAL A 776 -7.50 -20.11 -17.01
CA VAL A 776 -8.40 -21.22 -17.36
C VAL A 776 -7.60 -22.47 -17.71
N LEU A 777 -6.60 -22.34 -18.57
CA LEU A 777 -5.74 -23.48 -18.97
C LEU A 777 -4.99 -24.06 -17.77
N LEU A 778 -4.42 -23.19 -16.92
CA LEU A 778 -3.70 -23.61 -15.71
C LEU A 778 -4.63 -24.33 -14.74
N MET A 779 -5.83 -23.79 -14.49
CA MET A 779 -6.81 -24.43 -13.61
C MET A 779 -7.31 -25.77 -14.14
N LEU A 780 -7.57 -25.85 -15.45
CA LEU A 780 -7.94 -27.11 -16.11
C LEU A 780 -6.81 -28.15 -16.02
N PHE A 781 -5.57 -27.74 -16.23
CA PHE A 781 -4.39 -28.59 -16.16
C PHE A 781 -4.16 -29.14 -14.75
N ILE A 782 -4.17 -28.28 -13.72
CA ILE A 782 -4.01 -28.70 -12.33
C ILE A 782 -5.14 -29.62 -11.90
N SER A 783 -6.39 -29.27 -12.28
CA SER A 783 -7.56 -30.14 -11.99
C SER A 783 -7.48 -31.47 -12.70
N PHE A 784 -7.02 -31.49 -13.96
CA PHE A 784 -6.81 -32.72 -14.72
C PHE A 784 -5.80 -33.64 -14.02
N ILE A 785 -4.63 -33.11 -13.63
CA ILE A 785 -3.61 -33.90 -12.92
C ILE A 785 -4.20 -34.49 -11.63
N THR A 786 -4.91 -33.66 -10.84
CA THR A 786 -5.50 -34.06 -9.56
C THR A 786 -6.52 -35.19 -9.73
N VAL A 787 -7.39 -35.08 -10.74
CA VAL A 787 -8.43 -36.07 -11.03
C VAL A 787 -7.81 -37.31 -11.66
N ALA A 788 -6.88 -37.15 -12.62
CA ALA A 788 -6.26 -38.26 -13.33
C ALA A 788 -5.50 -39.17 -12.39
N PHE A 789 -4.71 -38.63 -11.46
CA PHE A 789 -3.94 -39.41 -10.50
C PHE A 789 -4.81 -40.40 -9.70
N GLN A 790 -5.95 -39.95 -9.19
CA GLN A 790 -6.87 -40.76 -8.41
C GLN A 790 -7.65 -41.79 -9.27
N THR A 791 -8.09 -41.31 -10.44
CA THR A 791 -8.89 -42.14 -11.36
C THR A 791 -8.06 -43.31 -11.92
N ILE A 792 -6.82 -43.04 -12.32
CA ILE A 792 -5.90 -44.07 -12.84
C ILE A 792 -5.64 -45.15 -11.75
N LYS A 793 -5.37 -44.75 -10.51
CA LYS A 793 -5.13 -45.66 -9.40
C LYS A 793 -6.27 -46.68 -9.20
N ILE A 794 -7.52 -46.24 -9.40
CA ILE A 794 -8.70 -47.09 -9.23
C ILE A 794 -8.94 -47.95 -10.47
N ILE A 795 -8.79 -47.41 -11.67
CA ILE A 795 -8.94 -48.15 -12.92
C ILE A 795 -7.90 -49.28 -13.01
N MET A 796 -6.69 -49.08 -12.45
CA MET A 796 -5.63 -50.08 -12.43
C MET A 796 -5.85 -51.18 -11.37
N SER A 797 -6.78 -51.01 -10.41
CA SER A 797 -7.09 -52.06 -9.41
C SER A 797 -7.66 -53.31 -10.06
N LYS A 798 -7.32 -54.52 -9.49
CA LYS A 798 -7.79 -55.82 -9.99
C LYS A 798 -9.31 -55.95 -9.80
N PRO A 799 -10.12 -56.36 -10.82
CA PRO A 799 -11.57 -56.47 -10.74
C PRO A 799 -12.05 -57.39 -9.59
N ALA A 800 -11.33 -58.47 -9.32
CA ALA A 800 -11.62 -59.40 -8.24
C ALA A 800 -11.61 -58.73 -6.85
N ARG A 801 -10.77 -57.74 -6.64
CA ARG A 801 -10.70 -56.95 -5.38
C ARG A 801 -11.86 -55.99 -5.26
N SER A 802 -12.37 -55.48 -6.40
CA SER A 802 -13.48 -54.53 -6.48
C SER A 802 -14.85 -55.15 -6.23
N LEU A 803 -14.98 -56.45 -6.49
CA LEU A 803 -16.21 -57.23 -6.30
C LEU A 803 -16.31 -57.92 -4.92
N ARG A 804 -15.18 -58.06 -4.19
CA ARG A 804 -15.07 -58.73 -2.88
C ARG A 804 -15.27 -57.80 -1.67
N TYR A 805 -15.51 -56.50 -1.89
CA TYR A 805 -15.79 -55.55 -0.84
C TYR A 805 -17.27 -55.62 -0.42
N GLU A 806 -17.57 -56.39 0.59
CA GLU A 806 -18.75 -56.31 1.44
C GLU A 806 -18.47 -55.43 2.69
#